data_f4184c6a969df2301002aa764f259452
#
_entry.id   f4184c6a969df2301002aa764f259452
#
_cell.length_a   1.000
_cell.length_b   1.000
_cell.length_c   1.000
_cell.angle_alpha   90.00
_cell.angle_beta   90.00
_cell.angle_gamma   90.00
#
_symmetry.space_group_name_H-M   'P 1'
#
loop_
_entity.id
_entity.type
_entity.pdbx_description
1 polymer ?
#
loop_
_entity_poly.entity_id
_entity_poly.type
_entity_poly.pdbx_seq_one_letter_code
_entity_poly.pdbx_strand_id
1 'polypeptide(L)'
;MLMRLASICALLSCFTAFSGETTKPAKPVKKPGDKKAVEMDYGPCMAITVGVSKDNIAYKGILIPLNKEKTQNILFDTELLRVTAAWTGGFLNWASRPFADNNNDYCTVDGEIQFATSKLPGWAKDGKFEDPRNPKDGPLPANWAKYKGLHLNGDKVVISYTVGDASVLEMFSSETIDGETAFTRTIQIGASKVPTKIFLFEVADAEPPPPARKNTGHSVAIKSKDGIYTVGQLVGTPEGVDVDTEEAAPNARGVLSIAAHASALTFKVLLSKTKVIEKLAAFTKKDEAVDLATLTKPGPARWTQEVTTKGVLAKDDAPYVVDMVTAPEDNPYKSWLRFTGLDFFADGRAALCTWNGDVWIVSGIDEKLENLKWKRFATGLNNPTGVKIVDGIIHTIGRDQITKLHDLNNDGEADFYENINNDCFLTTNFHEMCFDLQTDKEGNFYYAKGSSIWAGEMRMTPHNGSIIKVSKDGSKFETLCSGLRAPNGIAVGPNDEITVADNQGNWIPECPINLITKGGYYGWVGKDQKADQFKTPDKPLCWIPYNMDKSTSGQVWVPKDNAKWGPFAGKMLAASYDCWLSEVFFDKVGDETQGGTFRFPIKFASGMMRPRFNPIDGQLYVAGLKGWSSSAARDCALQRVRYTGKTVAMPVEVHINKTGMEVTFSTALDTASVADKQDSSAEWFNVVRTASYGSPEYSVSDPKKKARETVEITNVALKEDGKTVAFTIPTLKPVTNLVIKYKFKTADGTEVKGEVDYTINKMP
;
A
#
# COMPACT_ATOMS: atom_id res chain seq x y z
N MET A 1 48.41 -41.92 -9.81
CA MET A 1 49.15 -41.96 -11.08
C MET A 1 48.86 -40.63 -11.80
N LEU A 2 49.90 -39.82 -11.81
CA LEU A 2 50.27 -38.73 -12.70
C LEU A 2 49.23 -37.63 -12.97
N MET A 3 49.45 -36.43 -12.49
CA MET A 3 50.44 -35.38 -12.73
C MET A 3 50.05 -34.36 -13.81
N ARG A 4 49.87 -33.08 -13.37
CA ARG A 4 50.55 -31.83 -13.84
C ARG A 4 50.09 -31.28 -15.20
N LEU A 5 49.97 -29.99 -15.50
CA LEU A 5 50.75 -28.80 -15.14
C LEU A 5 49.98 -27.52 -15.57
N ALA A 6 50.28 -26.42 -14.92
CA ALA A 6 49.90 -25.05 -15.26
C ALA A 6 50.67 -24.53 -16.49
N SER A 7 50.13 -23.51 -17.16
CA SER A 7 50.96 -22.52 -17.85
C SER A 7 50.29 -21.17 -18.00
N ILE A 8 50.96 -20.18 -17.46
CA ILE A 8 50.77 -18.74 -17.63
C ILE A 8 51.38 -18.34 -18.99
N CYS A 9 50.71 -17.48 -19.77
CA CYS A 9 51.40 -16.63 -20.76
C CYS A 9 50.66 -15.28 -20.88
N ALA A 10 51.37 -14.25 -20.48
CA ALA A 10 51.06 -12.86 -20.81
C ALA A 10 51.67 -12.53 -22.19
N LEU A 11 50.98 -11.73 -23.00
CA LEU A 11 51.60 -11.02 -24.12
C LEU A 11 50.83 -9.72 -24.46
N LEU A 12 51.61 -8.71 -24.55
CA LEU A 12 51.50 -7.29 -24.89
C LEU A 12 50.56 -6.90 -26.04
N SER A 13 49.95 -5.77 -25.81
CA SER A 13 49.55 -4.64 -26.65
C SER A 13 49.82 -4.67 -28.17
N CYS A 14 48.75 -4.37 -28.92
CA CYS A 14 48.81 -3.60 -30.16
C CYS A 14 47.61 -2.65 -30.26
N PHE A 15 47.86 -1.37 -30.24
CA PHE A 15 46.89 -0.32 -30.58
C PHE A 15 46.69 -0.29 -32.09
N THR A 16 45.49 -0.55 -32.57
CA THR A 16 45.02 -0.08 -33.88
C THR A 16 43.71 0.67 -33.67
N ALA A 17 43.74 1.96 -34.00
CA ALA A 17 42.60 2.82 -34.05
C ALA A 17 41.66 2.36 -35.16
N PHE A 18 40.44 1.93 -34.79
CA PHE A 18 39.31 1.81 -35.71
C PHE A 18 38.31 2.89 -35.39
N SER A 19 38.04 3.74 -36.36
CA SER A 19 36.91 4.65 -36.38
C SER A 19 35.59 3.82 -36.36
N GLY A 20 35.01 3.67 -35.18
CA GLY A 20 33.77 2.97 -35.02
C GLY A 20 32.58 3.95 -35.10
N GLU A 21 31.71 3.70 -36.04
CA GLU A 21 30.35 4.27 -36.07
C GLU A 21 29.70 4.14 -34.70
N THR A 22 29.16 5.25 -34.20
CA THR A 22 28.37 5.27 -32.98
C THR A 22 27.08 4.51 -33.21
N THR A 23 27.05 3.22 -32.89
CA THR A 23 25.81 2.45 -32.80
C THR A 23 24.97 3.06 -31.70
N LYS A 24 23.78 3.58 -32.07
CA LYS A 24 22.75 3.99 -31.10
C LYS A 24 22.56 2.85 -30.10
N PRO A 25 22.51 3.15 -28.78
CA PRO A 25 22.27 2.11 -27.79
C PRO A 25 20.97 1.39 -28.15
N ALA A 26 21.02 0.06 -28.21
CA ALA A 26 19.87 -0.78 -28.45
C ALA A 26 18.76 -0.38 -27.44
N LYS A 27 17.54 -0.17 -27.95
CA LYS A 27 16.38 0.07 -27.07
C LYS A 27 16.33 -1.07 -26.05
N PRO A 28 16.15 -0.78 -24.75
CA PRO A 28 16.07 -1.83 -23.74
C PRO A 28 14.96 -2.81 -24.14
N VAL A 29 15.27 -4.09 -24.15
CA VAL A 29 14.31 -5.16 -24.42
C VAL A 29 13.23 -5.08 -23.35
N LYS A 30 11.99 -4.78 -23.75
CA LYS A 30 10.83 -4.71 -22.84
C LYS A 30 10.69 -6.08 -22.17
N LYS A 31 10.81 -6.13 -20.83
CA LYS A 31 10.46 -7.34 -20.08
C LYS A 31 8.92 -7.45 -20.08
N PRO A 32 8.33 -8.57 -20.49
CA PRO A 32 6.89 -8.73 -20.39
C PRO A 32 6.45 -8.64 -18.92
N GLY A 33 5.33 -7.98 -18.65
CA GLY A 33 4.68 -7.99 -17.34
C GLY A 33 4.32 -9.42 -16.89
N ASP A 34 4.02 -9.60 -15.60
CA ASP A 34 3.51 -10.90 -15.14
C ASP A 34 2.20 -11.20 -15.85
N LYS A 35 2.11 -12.38 -16.48
CA LYS A 35 0.96 -12.78 -17.30
C LYS A 35 -0.35 -12.72 -16.51
N LYS A 36 -0.36 -13.15 -15.26
CA LYS A 36 -1.55 -13.10 -14.38
C LYS A 36 -2.03 -11.66 -14.16
N ALA A 37 -1.12 -10.71 -13.94
CA ALA A 37 -1.46 -9.31 -13.78
C ALA A 37 -1.98 -8.67 -15.09
N VAL A 38 -1.41 -9.03 -16.23
CA VAL A 38 -1.83 -8.48 -17.55
C VAL A 38 -3.20 -8.99 -17.97
N GLU A 39 -3.52 -10.26 -17.68
CA GLU A 39 -4.78 -10.91 -18.10
C GLU A 39 -5.95 -10.68 -17.15
N MET A 40 -5.71 -10.12 -15.97
CA MET A 40 -6.74 -9.85 -14.97
C MET A 40 -7.79 -8.85 -15.47
N ASP A 41 -9.04 -9.07 -15.11
CA ASP A 41 -10.10 -8.08 -15.28
C ASP A 41 -10.00 -7.00 -14.19
N TYR A 42 -9.61 -5.79 -14.57
CA TYR A 42 -9.55 -4.62 -13.67
C TYR A 42 -10.84 -3.79 -13.65
N GLY A 43 -11.90 -4.27 -14.30
CA GLY A 43 -13.15 -3.53 -14.42
C GLY A 43 -13.05 -2.33 -15.37
N PRO A 44 -13.92 -1.32 -15.20
CA PRO A 44 -14.02 -0.19 -16.13
C PRO A 44 -12.93 0.85 -15.97
N CYS A 45 -12.18 0.83 -14.86
CA CYS A 45 -11.05 1.73 -14.61
C CYS A 45 -10.06 1.12 -13.64
N MET A 46 -8.89 1.74 -13.55
CA MET A 46 -7.81 1.30 -12.66
C MET A 46 -7.05 2.50 -12.11
N ALA A 47 -6.96 2.58 -10.77
CA ALA A 47 -6.09 3.54 -10.10
C ALA A 47 -4.63 3.04 -10.15
N ILE A 48 -3.72 3.84 -10.73
CA ILE A 48 -2.36 3.40 -11.03
C ILE A 48 -1.42 4.60 -11.29
N THR A 49 -0.12 4.41 -11.02
CA THR A 49 0.91 5.38 -11.46
C THR A 49 1.31 5.10 -12.90
N VAL A 50 1.17 6.09 -13.78
CA VAL A 50 1.51 5.98 -15.21
C VAL A 50 2.35 7.16 -15.68
N GLY A 51 3.46 6.87 -16.34
CA GLY A 51 4.29 7.86 -17.01
C GLY A 51 3.89 8.01 -18.50
N VAL A 52 3.58 9.23 -18.91
CA VAL A 52 3.43 9.62 -20.30
C VAL A 52 4.80 9.94 -20.89
N SER A 53 5.64 10.61 -20.10
CA SER A 53 7.07 10.85 -20.32
C SER A 53 7.80 10.86 -18.98
N LYS A 54 9.13 11.05 -18.98
CA LYS A 54 9.93 11.14 -17.74
C LYS A 54 9.49 12.32 -16.84
N ASP A 55 9.05 13.41 -17.45
CA ASP A 55 8.68 14.65 -16.76
C ASP A 55 7.15 14.79 -16.59
N ASN A 56 6.38 13.86 -17.14
CA ASN A 56 4.92 13.88 -17.10
C ASN A 56 4.38 12.54 -16.59
N ILE A 57 4.30 12.43 -15.27
CA ILE A 57 3.84 11.23 -14.56
C ILE A 57 2.58 11.60 -13.78
N ALA A 58 1.50 10.83 -13.96
CA ALA A 58 0.37 10.82 -13.05
C ALA A 58 0.68 9.84 -11.92
N TYR A 59 1.05 10.35 -10.76
CA TYR A 59 1.36 9.51 -9.60
C TYR A 59 0.11 8.81 -9.07
N LYS A 60 -1.03 9.51 -9.05
CA LYS A 60 -2.34 9.00 -8.65
C LYS A 60 -3.31 9.09 -9.84
N GLY A 61 -3.00 8.32 -10.88
CA GLY A 61 -3.78 8.27 -12.11
C GLY A 61 -4.99 7.35 -11.99
N ILE A 62 -6.11 7.74 -12.61
CA ILE A 62 -7.22 6.86 -12.96
C ILE A 62 -7.13 6.59 -14.45
N LEU A 63 -6.79 5.37 -14.79
CA LEU A 63 -6.74 4.89 -16.18
C LEU A 63 -8.11 4.32 -16.56
N ILE A 64 -8.70 4.83 -17.63
CA ILE A 64 -10.03 4.46 -18.12
C ILE A 64 -9.89 3.95 -19.57
N PRO A 65 -9.98 2.65 -19.81
CA PRO A 65 -10.17 2.11 -21.15
C PRO A 65 -11.55 2.52 -21.68
N LEU A 66 -11.61 3.06 -22.91
CA LEU A 66 -12.83 3.55 -23.51
C LEU A 66 -13.45 2.54 -24.50
N ASN A 67 -12.76 1.42 -24.75
CA ASN A 67 -13.26 0.30 -25.52
C ASN A 67 -12.80 -1.05 -24.91
N LYS A 68 -13.48 -2.13 -25.29
CA LYS A 68 -13.22 -3.49 -24.76
C LYS A 68 -11.80 -4.00 -25.09
N GLU A 69 -11.28 -3.62 -26.24
CA GLU A 69 -9.96 -4.01 -26.73
C GLU A 69 -8.82 -3.25 -26.00
N LYS A 70 -9.17 -2.25 -25.19
CA LYS A 70 -8.23 -1.36 -24.47
C LYS A 70 -7.24 -0.66 -25.41
N THR A 71 -7.70 -0.37 -26.64
CA THR A 71 -6.91 0.35 -27.65
C THR A 71 -7.21 1.84 -27.72
N GLN A 72 -8.17 2.31 -26.94
CA GLN A 72 -8.52 3.73 -26.76
C GLN A 72 -8.59 3.98 -25.26
N ASN A 73 -7.70 4.83 -24.74
CA ASN A 73 -7.52 5.00 -23.30
C ASN A 73 -7.36 6.46 -22.94
N ILE A 74 -7.77 6.79 -21.73
CA ILE A 74 -7.56 8.10 -21.12
C ILE A 74 -7.02 7.96 -19.70
N LEU A 75 -6.12 8.86 -19.32
CA LEU A 75 -5.51 8.92 -18.00
C LEU A 75 -5.86 10.23 -17.32
N PHE A 76 -6.59 10.15 -16.22
CA PHE A 76 -6.93 11.28 -15.36
C PHE A 76 -6.05 11.30 -14.11
N ASP A 77 -5.43 12.44 -13.82
CA ASP A 77 -4.57 12.67 -12.65
C ASP A 77 -5.39 13.30 -11.52
N THR A 78 -5.59 12.57 -10.43
CA THR A 78 -6.41 13.01 -9.30
C THR A 78 -5.72 14.03 -8.38
N GLU A 79 -4.40 14.22 -8.51
CA GLU A 79 -3.68 15.24 -7.75
C GLU A 79 -3.85 16.62 -8.37
N LEU A 80 -3.69 16.71 -9.69
CA LEU A 80 -3.76 17.98 -10.44
C LEU A 80 -5.11 18.16 -11.17
N LEU A 81 -6.03 17.20 -11.06
CA LEU A 81 -7.37 17.18 -11.67
C LEU A 81 -7.32 17.52 -13.18
N ARG A 82 -6.45 16.82 -13.89
CA ARG A 82 -6.20 17.01 -15.33
C ARG A 82 -6.32 15.69 -16.09
N VAL A 83 -6.65 15.76 -17.36
CA VAL A 83 -6.41 14.65 -18.27
C VAL A 83 -4.92 14.68 -18.65
N THR A 84 -4.17 13.70 -18.16
CA THR A 84 -2.72 13.65 -18.41
C THR A 84 -2.41 13.33 -19.86
N ALA A 85 -3.11 12.34 -20.43
CA ALA A 85 -3.04 11.97 -21.83
C ALA A 85 -4.22 11.10 -22.27
N ALA A 86 -4.49 11.08 -23.58
CA ALA A 86 -5.28 10.05 -24.23
C ALA A 86 -4.45 9.44 -25.37
N TRP A 87 -4.64 8.12 -25.62
CA TRP A 87 -3.88 7.40 -26.65
C TRP A 87 -4.67 6.28 -27.31
N THR A 88 -4.17 5.87 -28.49
CA THR A 88 -4.73 4.76 -29.27
C THR A 88 -3.68 3.71 -29.59
N GLY A 89 -4.12 2.53 -30.03
CA GLY A 89 -3.26 1.46 -30.58
C GLY A 89 -2.76 0.42 -29.57
N GLY A 90 -2.73 0.70 -28.28
CA GLY A 90 -2.31 -0.23 -27.23
C GLY A 90 -2.78 0.21 -25.87
N PHE A 91 -2.38 -0.50 -24.80
CA PHE A 91 -2.81 -0.24 -23.44
C PHE A 91 -1.67 0.32 -22.57
N LEU A 92 -0.89 -0.56 -21.93
CA LEU A 92 0.21 -0.18 -21.06
C LEU A 92 1.45 -1.04 -21.35
N ASN A 93 2.61 -0.43 -21.24
CA ASN A 93 3.84 -1.13 -20.97
C ASN A 93 3.88 -1.45 -19.47
N TRP A 94 3.62 -2.71 -19.15
CA TRP A 94 3.71 -3.22 -17.79
C TRP A 94 5.19 -3.42 -17.41
N ALA A 95 5.94 -2.33 -17.32
CA ALA A 95 7.37 -2.40 -16.97
C ALA A 95 7.56 -2.82 -15.52
N SER A 96 6.65 -2.41 -14.64
CA SER A 96 6.62 -2.87 -13.26
C SER A 96 5.69 -4.06 -13.15
N ARG A 97 6.20 -5.14 -12.65
CA ARG A 97 5.34 -6.18 -12.09
C ARG A 97 4.66 -5.60 -10.86
N PRO A 98 3.42 -5.93 -10.56
CA PRO A 98 2.80 -5.59 -9.29
C PRO A 98 3.53 -6.16 -8.05
N PHE A 99 4.51 -7.04 -8.26
CA PHE A 99 5.60 -7.45 -7.37
C PHE A 99 6.86 -7.50 -8.20
N ALA A 100 7.44 -6.36 -8.47
CA ALA A 100 8.73 -6.35 -9.11
C ALA A 100 9.76 -6.92 -8.14
N ASP A 101 10.42 -8.00 -8.55
CA ASP A 101 11.70 -8.34 -8.01
C ASP A 101 12.64 -7.16 -8.29
N ASN A 102 12.71 -6.20 -7.36
CA ASN A 102 13.59 -5.03 -7.38
C ASN A 102 13.46 -4.06 -8.59
N ASN A 103 12.34 -4.03 -9.29
CA ASN A 103 12.09 -3.03 -10.32
C ASN A 103 11.21 -1.91 -9.75
N ASN A 104 11.77 -0.72 -9.65
CA ASN A 104 11.10 0.51 -9.25
C ASN A 104 10.53 1.27 -10.44
N ASP A 105 10.24 0.58 -11.53
CA ASP A 105 9.68 1.16 -12.72
C ASP A 105 8.15 1.23 -12.58
N TYR A 106 7.58 2.31 -13.03
CA TYR A 106 6.13 2.53 -13.15
C TYR A 106 5.67 2.18 -14.56
N CYS A 107 4.36 1.90 -14.72
CA CYS A 107 3.77 1.65 -16.03
C CYS A 107 3.91 2.87 -16.94
N THR A 108 4.06 2.65 -18.24
CA THR A 108 4.08 3.71 -19.25
C THR A 108 3.06 3.44 -20.32
N VAL A 109 2.68 4.48 -21.07
CA VAL A 109 1.78 4.37 -22.21
C VAL A 109 2.34 3.42 -23.27
N ASP A 110 1.51 2.50 -23.76
CA ASP A 110 1.78 1.67 -24.93
C ASP A 110 0.77 2.05 -26.03
N GLY A 111 1.19 2.89 -26.95
CA GLY A 111 0.33 3.39 -28.01
C GLY A 111 0.75 4.78 -28.51
N GLU A 112 -0.04 5.33 -29.41
CA GLU A 112 0.14 6.67 -29.96
C GLU A 112 -0.66 7.69 -29.16
N ILE A 113 0.05 8.69 -28.56
CA ILE A 113 -0.58 9.76 -27.84
C ILE A 113 -1.33 10.66 -28.80
N GLN A 114 -2.62 10.83 -28.56
CA GLN A 114 -3.51 11.68 -29.34
C GLN A 114 -3.48 13.13 -28.84
N PHE A 115 -3.49 13.30 -27.52
CA PHE A 115 -3.24 14.58 -26.86
C PHE A 115 -2.74 14.33 -25.43
N ALA A 116 -2.06 15.33 -24.89
CA ALA A 116 -1.58 15.32 -23.50
C ALA A 116 -1.60 16.75 -22.94
N THR A 117 -1.58 16.86 -21.62
CA THR A 117 -1.30 18.11 -20.91
C THR A 117 0.08 18.02 -20.26
N SER A 118 0.80 19.14 -20.12
CA SER A 118 1.99 19.21 -19.28
C SER A 118 1.62 19.06 -17.79
N LYS A 119 2.62 18.82 -16.91
CA LYS A 119 2.40 18.62 -15.46
C LYS A 119 2.03 19.94 -14.78
N LEU A 120 0.84 20.42 -15.05
CA LEU A 120 0.21 21.61 -14.49
C LEU A 120 -1.19 21.26 -13.99
N PRO A 121 -1.78 22.07 -13.09
CA PRO A 121 -3.18 21.93 -12.70
C PRO A 121 -4.14 21.91 -13.91
N GLY A 122 -5.10 20.99 -13.88
CA GLY A 122 -6.12 20.90 -14.94
C GLY A 122 -7.11 22.06 -14.95
N TRP A 123 -7.22 22.78 -13.83
CA TRP A 123 -8.10 23.91 -13.63
C TRP A 123 -7.30 25.13 -13.21
N ALA A 124 -7.52 26.26 -13.87
CA ALA A 124 -6.86 27.51 -13.56
C ALA A 124 -7.25 28.03 -12.17
N LYS A 125 -6.30 28.65 -11.47
CA LYS A 125 -6.57 29.49 -10.31
C LYS A 125 -6.28 30.94 -10.66
N ASP A 126 -7.24 31.81 -10.41
CA ASP A 126 -7.12 33.25 -10.78
C ASP A 126 -6.74 33.44 -12.26
N GLY A 127 -7.30 32.59 -13.14
CA GLY A 127 -7.09 32.58 -14.58
C GLY A 127 -5.76 31.99 -15.07
N LYS A 128 -4.93 31.42 -14.19
CA LYS A 128 -3.59 30.89 -14.50
C LYS A 128 -3.49 29.40 -14.17
N PHE A 129 -2.68 28.65 -14.96
CA PHE A 129 -2.38 27.24 -14.75
C PHE A 129 -1.07 27.00 -14.00
N GLU A 130 -0.27 28.03 -13.74
CA GLU A 130 0.96 27.90 -12.99
C GLU A 130 0.68 27.46 -11.55
N ASP A 131 1.41 26.44 -11.10
CA ASP A 131 1.35 25.97 -9.72
C ASP A 131 2.36 26.76 -8.86
N PRO A 132 1.90 27.65 -7.96
CA PRO A 132 2.78 28.44 -7.10
C PRO A 132 3.30 27.65 -5.89
N ARG A 133 2.84 26.42 -5.64
CA ARG A 133 3.25 25.62 -4.48
C ARG A 133 4.73 25.28 -4.54
N ASN A 134 5.34 25.13 -3.37
CA ASN A 134 6.69 24.61 -3.22
C ASN A 134 6.75 23.69 -1.98
N PRO A 135 6.93 22.37 -2.15
CA PRO A 135 7.04 21.65 -3.42
C PRO A 135 5.71 21.60 -4.20
N LYS A 136 5.80 21.40 -5.52
CA LYS A 136 4.64 21.20 -6.43
C LYS A 136 4.17 19.75 -6.43
N ASP A 137 4.16 19.12 -5.26
CA ASP A 137 3.80 17.72 -5.07
C ASP A 137 2.45 17.60 -4.38
N GLY A 138 1.83 16.41 -4.56
CA GLY A 138 0.57 16.06 -3.96
C GLY A 138 -0.65 16.78 -4.52
N PRO A 139 -1.83 16.50 -3.98
CA PRO A 139 -3.09 17.06 -4.46
C PRO A 139 -3.15 18.57 -4.34
N LEU A 140 -3.95 19.19 -5.23
CA LEU A 140 -4.27 20.62 -5.11
C LEU A 140 -4.96 20.90 -3.78
N PRO A 141 -4.77 22.09 -3.17
CA PRO A 141 -5.48 22.49 -1.98
C PRO A 141 -7.01 22.47 -2.19
N ALA A 142 -7.78 22.10 -1.17
CA ALA A 142 -9.23 21.96 -1.27
C ALA A 142 -9.94 23.24 -1.73
N ASN A 143 -9.39 24.43 -1.41
CA ASN A 143 -9.92 25.72 -1.87
C ASN A 143 -9.55 26.05 -3.32
N TRP A 144 -8.75 25.23 -3.99
CA TRP A 144 -8.52 25.29 -5.42
C TRP A 144 -9.36 24.26 -6.14
N ALA A 145 -9.06 22.97 -5.91
CA ALA A 145 -9.81 21.86 -6.47
C ALA A 145 -9.49 20.57 -5.70
N LYS A 146 -10.52 19.70 -5.48
CA LYS A 146 -10.35 18.49 -4.68
C LYS A 146 -11.07 17.30 -5.31
N TYR A 147 -10.34 16.21 -5.55
CA TYR A 147 -10.90 14.93 -5.95
C TYR A 147 -11.84 14.38 -4.87
N LYS A 148 -13.03 13.89 -5.27
CA LYS A 148 -14.06 13.34 -4.37
C LYS A 148 -14.29 11.86 -4.54
N GLY A 149 -13.97 11.30 -5.70
CA GLY A 149 -14.17 9.89 -5.99
C GLY A 149 -14.64 9.64 -7.41
N LEU A 150 -15.09 8.42 -7.65
CA LEU A 150 -15.67 8.02 -8.94
C LEU A 150 -16.90 7.14 -8.74
N HIS A 151 -17.88 7.30 -9.63
CA HIS A 151 -19.08 6.48 -9.69
C HIS A 151 -18.98 5.50 -10.86
N LEU A 152 -19.47 4.29 -10.65
CA LEU A 152 -19.58 3.25 -11.66
C LEU A 152 -21.05 3.02 -12.03
N ASN A 153 -21.35 3.13 -13.31
CA ASN A 153 -22.67 2.76 -13.84
C ASN A 153 -22.46 1.82 -15.04
N GLY A 154 -22.43 0.52 -14.78
CA GLY A 154 -21.98 -0.48 -15.73
C GLY A 154 -20.53 -0.22 -16.16
N ASP A 155 -20.28 -0.01 -17.45
CA ASP A 155 -18.95 0.30 -18.00
C ASP A 155 -18.61 1.81 -17.95
N LYS A 156 -19.53 2.65 -17.51
CA LYS A 156 -19.33 4.08 -17.45
C LYS A 156 -18.69 4.48 -16.13
N VAL A 157 -17.68 5.36 -16.22
CA VAL A 157 -16.95 5.91 -15.08
C VAL A 157 -17.21 7.41 -15.05
N VAL A 158 -17.80 7.90 -13.96
CA VAL A 158 -18.03 9.33 -13.72
C VAL A 158 -17.13 9.79 -12.59
N ILE A 159 -16.15 10.63 -12.90
CA ILE A 159 -15.26 11.23 -11.91
C ILE A 159 -15.96 12.39 -11.23
N SER A 160 -15.89 12.45 -9.90
CA SER A 160 -16.45 13.52 -9.07
C SER A 160 -15.33 14.29 -8.36
N TYR A 161 -15.39 15.63 -8.43
CA TYR A 161 -14.45 16.53 -7.75
C TYR A 161 -15.08 17.92 -7.55
N THR A 162 -14.35 18.83 -6.89
CA THR A 162 -14.76 20.23 -6.74
C THR A 162 -13.72 21.16 -7.35
N VAL A 163 -14.16 22.33 -7.83
CA VAL A 163 -13.30 23.44 -8.28
C VAL A 163 -13.82 24.70 -7.58
N GLY A 164 -13.04 25.25 -6.65
CA GLY A 164 -13.56 26.21 -5.71
C GLY A 164 -14.76 25.60 -4.97
N ASP A 165 -15.90 26.30 -5.00
CA ASP A 165 -17.15 25.86 -4.39
C ASP A 165 -18.03 25.03 -5.36
N ALA A 166 -17.69 24.98 -6.65
CA ALA A 166 -18.50 24.28 -7.63
C ALA A 166 -18.20 22.76 -7.63
N SER A 167 -19.25 21.94 -7.60
CA SER A 167 -19.16 20.50 -7.83
C SER A 167 -18.97 20.22 -9.32
N VAL A 168 -18.17 19.23 -9.66
CA VAL A 168 -17.92 18.79 -11.04
C VAL A 168 -18.09 17.29 -11.15
N LEU A 169 -18.83 16.88 -12.18
CA LEU A 169 -18.87 15.50 -12.67
C LEU A 169 -18.27 15.48 -14.05
N GLU A 170 -17.43 14.49 -14.33
CA GLU A 170 -16.76 14.35 -15.62
C GLU A 170 -16.75 12.90 -16.09
N MET A 171 -17.12 12.68 -17.35
CA MET A 171 -17.12 11.38 -18.01
C MET A 171 -16.40 11.44 -19.34
N PHE A 172 -15.74 10.36 -19.69
CA PHE A 172 -14.97 10.22 -20.92
C PHE A 172 -15.60 9.19 -21.85
N SER A 173 -15.48 9.43 -23.15
CA SER A 173 -15.83 8.47 -24.20
C SER A 173 -14.92 8.67 -25.42
N SER A 174 -14.99 7.74 -26.38
CA SER A 174 -14.28 7.83 -27.64
C SER A 174 -15.14 7.24 -28.75
N GLU A 175 -14.93 7.74 -29.97
CA GLU A 175 -15.57 7.26 -31.18
C GLU A 175 -14.56 7.28 -32.33
N THR A 176 -14.65 6.31 -33.22
CA THR A 176 -13.84 6.26 -34.45
C THR A 176 -14.74 6.27 -35.66
N ILE A 177 -14.56 7.27 -36.56
CA ILE A 177 -15.30 7.43 -37.82
C ILE A 177 -14.27 7.62 -38.93
N ASP A 178 -14.36 6.85 -39.99
CA ASP A 178 -13.48 6.94 -41.18
C ASP A 178 -11.99 6.95 -40.88
N GLY A 179 -11.59 6.17 -39.84
CA GLY A 179 -10.20 6.02 -39.39
C GLY A 179 -9.68 7.14 -38.49
N GLU A 180 -10.44 8.19 -38.25
CA GLU A 180 -10.14 9.22 -37.27
C GLU A 180 -10.75 8.86 -35.91
N THR A 181 -10.00 9.08 -34.81
CA THR A 181 -10.51 8.85 -33.46
C THR A 181 -10.67 10.19 -32.72
N ALA A 182 -11.86 10.41 -32.19
CA ALA A 182 -12.17 11.52 -31.33
C ALA A 182 -12.42 11.04 -29.90
N PHE A 183 -11.82 11.73 -28.92
CA PHE A 183 -12.09 11.55 -27.50
C PHE A 183 -13.02 12.65 -27.02
N THR A 184 -13.91 12.31 -26.12
CA THR A 184 -14.90 13.27 -25.63
C THR A 184 -14.81 13.39 -24.12
N ARG A 185 -14.83 14.63 -23.64
CA ARG A 185 -15.02 15.00 -22.24
C ARG A 185 -16.43 15.56 -22.09
N THR A 186 -17.30 14.90 -21.34
CA THR A 186 -18.59 15.45 -20.92
C THR A 186 -18.42 15.97 -19.50
N ILE A 187 -18.69 17.25 -19.27
CA ILE A 187 -18.47 17.92 -18.00
C ILE A 187 -19.81 18.55 -17.56
N GLN A 188 -20.19 18.26 -16.32
CA GLN A 188 -21.30 18.90 -15.63
C GLN A 188 -20.73 19.65 -14.42
N ILE A 189 -20.82 20.98 -14.42
CA ILE A 189 -20.32 21.85 -13.36
C ILE A 189 -21.49 22.56 -12.68
N GLY A 190 -21.51 22.54 -11.35
CA GLY A 190 -22.46 23.31 -10.54
C GLY A 190 -22.27 24.81 -10.67
N ALA A 191 -23.19 25.60 -10.13
CA ALA A 191 -23.10 27.07 -10.16
C ALA A 191 -21.72 27.57 -9.70
N SER A 192 -21.16 28.57 -10.41
CA SER A 192 -19.91 29.22 -10.07
C SER A 192 -20.00 30.75 -10.18
N LYS A 193 -19.64 31.43 -9.10
CA LYS A 193 -19.64 32.91 -9.03
C LYS A 193 -18.43 33.53 -9.73
N VAL A 194 -17.42 32.74 -10.05
CA VAL A 194 -16.18 33.20 -10.68
C VAL A 194 -15.97 32.44 -11.98
N PRO A 195 -15.43 33.12 -13.02
CA PRO A 195 -15.04 32.43 -14.24
C PRO A 195 -13.86 31.49 -13.96
N THR A 196 -13.78 30.40 -14.72
CA THR A 196 -12.68 29.44 -14.60
C THR A 196 -12.23 28.93 -15.97
N LYS A 197 -11.09 28.25 -16.01
CA LYS A 197 -10.54 27.66 -17.25
C LYS A 197 -10.13 26.21 -17.02
N ILE A 198 -10.28 25.39 -18.06
CA ILE A 198 -9.80 24.00 -18.11
C ILE A 198 -8.65 23.91 -19.11
N PHE A 199 -7.57 23.22 -18.71
CA PHE A 199 -6.47 22.84 -19.57
C PHE A 199 -6.85 21.60 -20.37
N LEU A 200 -7.05 21.75 -21.69
CA LEU A 200 -7.50 20.68 -22.56
C LEU A 200 -6.33 19.84 -23.10
N PHE A 201 -5.33 20.49 -23.69
CA PHE A 201 -4.14 19.86 -24.27
C PHE A 201 -3.02 20.87 -24.51
N GLU A 202 -1.80 20.35 -24.70
CA GLU A 202 -0.63 21.15 -25.10
C GLU A 202 0.01 20.55 -26.35
N VAL A 203 0.38 21.38 -27.29
CA VAL A 203 1.15 21.02 -28.48
C VAL A 203 2.55 21.59 -28.34
N ALA A 204 3.53 20.68 -28.27
CA ALA A 204 4.93 21.05 -28.21
C ALA A 204 5.41 21.60 -29.58
N ASP A 205 6.33 22.56 -29.54
CA ASP A 205 6.87 23.19 -30.77
C ASP A 205 5.79 23.55 -31.79
N ALA A 206 4.72 24.19 -31.32
CA ALA A 206 3.61 24.61 -32.16
C ALA A 206 4.07 25.56 -33.26
N GLU A 207 3.50 25.46 -34.47
CA GLU A 207 3.64 26.53 -35.45
C GLU A 207 3.03 27.81 -34.86
N PRO A 208 3.63 29.00 -35.09
CA PRO A 208 3.06 30.24 -34.59
C PRO A 208 1.57 30.30 -34.98
N PRO A 209 0.65 30.51 -34.04
CA PRO A 209 -0.76 30.62 -34.38
C PRO A 209 -0.90 31.81 -35.33
N PRO A 210 -1.79 31.74 -36.35
CA PRO A 210 -2.14 32.92 -37.10
C PRO A 210 -2.61 33.98 -36.10
N PRO A 211 -2.32 35.30 -36.36
CA PRO A 211 -2.65 36.35 -35.41
C PRO A 211 -4.09 36.22 -34.96
N ALA A 212 -4.29 36.33 -33.66
CA ALA A 212 -5.54 36.02 -32.96
C ALA A 212 -6.76 36.51 -33.76
N ARG A 213 -7.43 35.61 -34.46
CA ARG A 213 -8.77 35.89 -34.91
C ARG A 213 -9.60 35.96 -33.63
N LYS A 214 -10.37 37.05 -33.45
CA LYS A 214 -11.49 37.06 -32.52
C LYS A 214 -12.45 35.98 -33.01
N ASN A 215 -12.18 34.76 -32.61
CA ASN A 215 -13.00 33.62 -32.95
C ASN A 215 -14.20 33.57 -32.02
N THR A 216 -15.31 33.30 -32.59
CA THR A 216 -16.51 32.78 -31.96
C THR A 216 -16.16 31.37 -31.42
N GLY A 217 -15.65 31.32 -30.25
CA GLY A 217 -15.11 30.38 -29.33
C GLY A 217 -15.57 28.93 -29.30
N HIS A 218 -15.96 28.28 -30.40
CA HIS A 218 -16.43 26.88 -30.34
C HIS A 218 -15.39 25.84 -30.76
N SER A 219 -14.26 26.22 -31.35
CA SER A 219 -13.19 25.29 -31.69
C SER A 219 -11.82 25.94 -31.72
N VAL A 220 -10.82 25.16 -31.39
CA VAL A 220 -9.40 25.51 -31.52
C VAL A 220 -8.67 24.38 -32.23
N ALA A 221 -7.76 24.74 -33.15
CA ALA A 221 -6.87 23.80 -33.82
C ALA A 221 -5.44 24.34 -33.77
N ILE A 222 -4.55 23.63 -33.12
CA ILE A 222 -3.14 23.97 -33.01
C ILE A 222 -2.34 23.02 -33.86
N LYS A 223 -1.55 23.56 -34.79
CA LYS A 223 -0.73 22.78 -35.70
C LYS A 223 0.68 22.61 -35.13
N SER A 224 1.18 21.40 -35.13
CA SER A 224 2.57 21.10 -34.80
C SER A 224 3.47 21.23 -36.05
N LYS A 225 4.79 21.34 -35.85
CA LYS A 225 5.77 21.48 -36.95
C LYS A 225 5.76 20.34 -37.96
N ASP A 226 5.29 19.15 -37.57
CA ASP A 226 5.09 17.99 -38.45
C ASP A 226 3.78 18.02 -39.26
N GLY A 227 3.04 19.14 -39.15
CA GLY A 227 1.83 19.38 -39.94
C GLY A 227 0.56 18.76 -39.43
N ILE A 228 0.57 18.20 -38.20
CA ILE A 228 -0.58 17.55 -37.58
C ILE A 228 -1.31 18.56 -36.68
N TYR A 229 -2.63 18.55 -36.69
CA TYR A 229 -3.46 19.37 -35.83
C TYR A 229 -3.89 18.61 -34.58
N THR A 230 -3.81 19.25 -33.41
CA THR A 230 -4.57 18.85 -32.23
C THR A 230 -5.74 19.81 -32.08
N VAL A 231 -6.94 19.27 -32.03
CA VAL A 231 -8.20 20.02 -32.11
C VAL A 231 -8.98 19.85 -30.82
N GLY A 232 -9.51 20.95 -30.29
CA GLY A 232 -10.54 20.96 -29.26
C GLY A 232 -11.79 21.65 -29.80
N GLN A 233 -12.95 20.98 -29.74
CA GLN A 233 -14.20 21.48 -30.29
C GLN A 233 -15.35 21.24 -29.34
N LEU A 234 -16.13 22.30 -29.03
CA LEU A 234 -17.40 22.16 -28.31
C LEU A 234 -18.42 21.48 -29.20
N VAL A 235 -19.20 20.59 -28.64
CA VAL A 235 -20.37 20.00 -29.27
C VAL A 235 -21.58 20.84 -28.90
N GLY A 236 -22.23 21.43 -29.91
CA GLY A 236 -23.26 22.45 -29.69
C GLY A 236 -22.67 23.83 -29.35
N THR A 237 -23.50 24.72 -28.82
CA THR A 237 -23.13 26.10 -28.48
C THR A 237 -23.57 26.44 -27.06
N PRO A 238 -22.96 25.83 -26.02
CA PRO A 238 -23.32 26.10 -24.65
C PRO A 238 -23.01 27.57 -24.32
N GLU A 239 -23.96 28.28 -23.74
CA GLU A 239 -23.81 29.67 -23.37
C GLU A 239 -22.74 29.85 -22.29
N GLY A 240 -21.82 30.81 -22.47
CA GLY A 240 -20.76 31.11 -21.50
C GLY A 240 -19.62 30.12 -21.46
N VAL A 241 -19.52 29.20 -22.43
CA VAL A 241 -18.41 28.26 -22.57
C VAL A 241 -17.73 28.44 -23.93
N ASP A 242 -16.43 28.69 -23.91
CA ASP A 242 -15.64 28.98 -25.13
C ASP A 242 -14.35 28.14 -25.11
N VAL A 243 -13.86 27.76 -26.30
CA VAL A 243 -12.54 27.12 -26.48
C VAL A 243 -11.60 28.15 -27.13
N ASP A 244 -10.37 28.26 -26.62
CA ASP A 244 -9.40 29.23 -27.06
C ASP A 244 -7.97 28.66 -27.05
N THR A 245 -7.05 29.41 -27.61
CA THR A 245 -5.61 29.12 -27.59
C THR A 245 -4.91 30.02 -26.58
N GLU A 246 -4.05 29.46 -25.74
CA GLU A 246 -3.17 30.21 -24.86
C GLU A 246 -1.71 29.97 -25.25
N GLU A 247 -0.94 31.04 -25.41
CA GLU A 247 0.48 30.96 -25.74
C GLU A 247 1.27 30.38 -24.53
N ALA A 248 2.16 29.43 -24.81
CA ALA A 248 3.05 28.83 -23.85
C ALA A 248 4.42 28.54 -24.51
N ALA A 249 4.97 29.54 -25.17
CA ALA A 249 6.15 29.42 -26.03
C ALA A 249 7.28 28.55 -25.44
N PRO A 250 7.86 27.62 -26.21
CA PRO A 250 7.62 27.33 -27.64
C PRO A 250 6.36 26.49 -27.93
N ASN A 251 5.59 26.17 -26.92
CA ASN A 251 4.36 25.36 -27.00
C ASN A 251 3.12 26.27 -27.16
N ALA A 252 1.99 25.66 -27.45
CA ALA A 252 0.68 26.30 -27.38
C ALA A 252 -0.32 25.41 -26.71
N ARG A 253 -1.29 25.96 -25.99
CA ARG A 253 -2.31 25.25 -25.23
C ARG A 253 -3.70 25.46 -25.79
N GLY A 254 -4.48 24.40 -25.88
CA GLY A 254 -5.91 24.47 -26.01
C GLY A 254 -6.53 24.59 -24.62
N VAL A 255 -7.35 25.61 -24.40
CA VAL A 255 -8.01 25.87 -23.14
C VAL A 255 -9.52 26.03 -23.34
N LEU A 256 -10.31 25.70 -22.32
CA LEU A 256 -11.74 25.93 -22.29
C LEU A 256 -12.02 26.94 -21.19
N SER A 257 -12.71 28.03 -21.53
CA SER A 257 -13.11 29.11 -20.62
C SER A 257 -14.59 28.95 -20.26
N ILE A 258 -14.92 29.07 -18.98
CA ILE A 258 -16.29 29.00 -18.46
C ILE A 258 -16.56 30.33 -17.74
N ALA A 259 -17.58 31.05 -18.17
CA ALA A 259 -18.03 32.29 -17.52
C ALA A 259 -18.65 31.96 -16.15
N ALA A 260 -18.77 32.98 -15.28
CA ALA A 260 -19.56 32.85 -14.06
C ALA A 260 -21.03 32.54 -14.42
N HIS A 261 -21.66 31.61 -13.69
CA HIS A 261 -23.00 31.12 -14.00
C HIS A 261 -23.76 30.75 -12.73
N ALA A 262 -25.08 31.01 -12.74
CA ALA A 262 -25.95 30.86 -11.57
C ALA A 262 -26.57 29.45 -11.45
N SER A 263 -26.57 28.68 -12.53
CA SER A 263 -27.14 27.31 -12.58
C SER A 263 -26.10 26.33 -13.08
N ALA A 264 -26.31 25.04 -12.85
CA ALA A 264 -25.42 24.01 -13.40
C ALA A 264 -25.35 24.08 -14.92
N LEU A 265 -24.14 23.89 -15.46
CA LEU A 265 -23.88 23.78 -16.89
C LEU A 265 -23.45 22.36 -17.22
N THR A 266 -23.96 21.83 -18.35
CA THR A 266 -23.49 20.57 -18.93
C THR A 266 -23.04 20.81 -20.35
N PHE A 267 -21.83 20.44 -20.67
CA PHE A 267 -21.27 20.62 -22.02
C PHE A 267 -20.33 19.45 -22.37
N LYS A 268 -20.04 19.35 -23.64
CA LYS A 268 -19.22 18.29 -24.22
C LYS A 268 -18.13 18.92 -25.08
N VAL A 269 -16.88 18.51 -24.85
CA VAL A 269 -15.76 18.91 -25.69
C VAL A 269 -15.13 17.68 -26.32
N LEU A 270 -14.96 17.75 -27.65
CA LEU A 270 -14.30 16.75 -28.47
C LEU A 270 -12.82 17.12 -28.63
N LEU A 271 -11.95 16.14 -28.48
CA LEU A 271 -10.50 16.25 -28.63
C LEU A 271 -10.00 15.23 -29.62
N SER A 272 -9.20 15.65 -30.61
CA SER A 272 -8.68 14.74 -31.64
C SER A 272 -7.36 15.23 -32.18
N LYS A 273 -6.55 14.31 -32.68
CA LYS A 273 -5.32 14.56 -33.43
C LYS A 273 -5.55 14.11 -34.88
N THR A 274 -5.45 15.06 -35.83
CA THR A 274 -5.79 14.79 -37.23
C THR A 274 -4.92 15.60 -38.19
N LYS A 275 -4.80 15.10 -39.43
CA LYS A 275 -4.24 15.85 -40.56
C LYS A 275 -5.30 16.63 -41.34
N VAL A 276 -6.59 16.29 -41.16
CA VAL A 276 -7.71 16.76 -41.95
C VAL A 276 -8.85 17.18 -41.02
N ILE A 277 -8.90 18.47 -40.65
CA ILE A 277 -9.84 19.05 -39.68
C ILE A 277 -11.30 18.80 -40.11
N GLU A 278 -11.58 18.86 -41.41
CA GLU A 278 -12.93 18.74 -41.98
C GLU A 278 -13.60 17.40 -41.63
N LYS A 279 -12.81 16.34 -41.42
CA LYS A 279 -13.32 15.04 -40.99
C LYS A 279 -13.98 15.08 -39.62
N LEU A 280 -13.58 16.00 -38.75
CA LEU A 280 -14.12 16.12 -37.40
C LEU A 280 -15.58 16.60 -37.37
N ALA A 281 -16.09 17.19 -38.45
CA ALA A 281 -17.48 17.58 -38.56
C ALA A 281 -18.46 16.38 -38.46
N ALA A 282 -18.00 15.15 -38.70
CA ALA A 282 -18.81 13.94 -38.58
C ALA A 282 -19.16 13.63 -37.10
N PHE A 283 -18.27 13.97 -36.17
CA PHE A 283 -18.43 13.69 -34.72
C PHE A 283 -19.37 14.67 -34.03
N THR A 284 -19.62 15.86 -34.58
CA THR A 284 -20.43 16.91 -33.96
C THR A 284 -21.92 16.84 -34.30
N LYS A 285 -22.30 15.98 -35.24
CA LYS A 285 -23.69 15.84 -35.72
C LYS A 285 -24.59 15.00 -34.80
N LYS A 286 -24.04 14.32 -33.84
CA LYS A 286 -24.76 13.46 -32.90
C LYS A 286 -24.42 13.84 -31.45
N ASP A 287 -25.42 13.87 -30.65
CA ASP A 287 -25.49 13.82 -29.20
C ASP A 287 -25.69 15.14 -28.44
N GLU A 288 -26.82 15.19 -27.76
CA GLU A 288 -27.03 16.05 -26.61
C GLU A 288 -26.11 15.61 -25.46
N ALA A 289 -25.66 16.56 -24.64
CA ALA A 289 -24.86 16.23 -23.45
C ALA A 289 -25.73 15.46 -22.46
N VAL A 290 -25.22 14.31 -22.02
CA VAL A 290 -25.89 13.44 -21.04
C VAL A 290 -25.85 14.10 -19.67
N ASP A 291 -26.96 14.10 -18.93
CA ASP A 291 -27.00 14.48 -17.52
C ASP A 291 -26.19 13.45 -16.69
N LEU A 292 -25.00 13.83 -16.29
CA LEU A 292 -24.10 12.96 -15.55
C LEU A 292 -24.61 12.61 -14.14
N ALA A 293 -25.48 13.43 -13.56
CA ALA A 293 -26.08 13.13 -12.27
C ALA A 293 -26.94 11.84 -12.30
N THR A 294 -27.48 11.48 -13.46
CA THR A 294 -28.20 10.22 -13.63
C THR A 294 -27.26 9.01 -13.59
N LEU A 295 -26.00 9.18 -13.98
CA LEU A 295 -24.97 8.14 -14.03
C LEU A 295 -24.20 7.99 -12.71
N THR A 296 -24.45 8.86 -11.72
CA THR A 296 -23.96 8.65 -10.36
C THR A 296 -24.80 7.64 -9.57
N LYS A 297 -25.95 7.23 -10.12
CA LYS A 297 -26.78 6.15 -9.58
C LYS A 297 -26.17 4.80 -9.96
N PRO A 298 -26.41 3.74 -9.16
CA PRO A 298 -25.95 2.39 -9.47
C PRO A 298 -26.38 1.91 -10.86
N GLY A 299 -25.46 1.23 -11.54
CA GLY A 299 -25.75 0.46 -12.74
C GLY A 299 -26.08 -1.01 -12.40
N PRO A 300 -26.21 -1.86 -13.44
CA PRO A 300 -26.32 -3.30 -13.23
C PRO A 300 -25.00 -3.89 -12.70
N ALA A 301 -25.10 -4.90 -11.82
CA ALA A 301 -23.95 -5.64 -11.31
C ALA A 301 -23.08 -6.22 -12.44
N ARG A 302 -21.78 -6.10 -12.30
CA ARG A 302 -20.76 -6.57 -13.27
C ARG A 302 -20.24 -7.96 -12.92
N TRP A 303 -20.10 -8.27 -11.62
CA TRP A 303 -19.49 -9.50 -11.10
C TRP A 303 -20.51 -10.35 -10.37
N THR A 304 -21.54 -10.78 -11.10
CA THR A 304 -22.70 -11.50 -10.57
C THR A 304 -22.37 -12.91 -10.07
N GLN A 305 -21.24 -13.48 -10.48
CA GLN A 305 -20.86 -14.84 -10.14
C GLN A 305 -20.25 -14.91 -8.75
N GLU A 306 -20.81 -15.76 -7.91
CA GLU A 306 -20.25 -16.17 -6.62
C GLU A 306 -19.44 -17.46 -6.80
N VAL A 307 -18.24 -17.53 -6.24
CA VAL A 307 -17.39 -18.73 -6.29
C VAL A 307 -17.47 -19.45 -4.94
N THR A 308 -17.83 -20.75 -4.98
CA THR A 308 -17.87 -21.57 -3.77
C THR A 308 -16.61 -22.40 -3.64
N THR A 309 -16.03 -22.41 -2.44
CA THR A 309 -14.87 -23.25 -2.11
C THR A 309 -15.12 -24.04 -0.83
N LYS A 310 -14.29 -25.05 -0.58
CA LYS A 310 -14.28 -25.81 0.66
C LYS A 310 -12.95 -25.63 1.38
N GLY A 311 -12.99 -25.25 2.64
CA GLY A 311 -11.80 -25.12 3.49
C GLY A 311 -11.22 -26.49 3.91
N VAL A 312 -10.06 -26.43 4.54
CA VAL A 312 -9.37 -27.62 5.07
C VAL A 312 -9.09 -27.41 6.55
N LEU A 313 -9.66 -28.28 7.37
CA LEU A 313 -9.42 -28.27 8.81
C LEU A 313 -8.12 -29.01 9.13
N ALA A 314 -7.31 -28.42 10.00
CA ALA A 314 -6.18 -29.09 10.61
C ALA A 314 -6.67 -30.09 11.69
N LYS A 315 -5.84 -31.08 11.99
CA LYS A 315 -6.10 -32.02 13.10
C LYS A 315 -5.93 -31.33 14.45
N ASP A 316 -6.77 -31.66 15.41
CA ASP A 316 -6.71 -31.15 16.78
C ASP A 316 -5.61 -31.86 17.60
N ASP A 317 -4.37 -31.81 17.15
CA ASP A 317 -3.22 -32.45 17.79
C ASP A 317 -2.39 -31.52 18.68
N ALA A 318 -2.59 -30.20 18.55
CA ALA A 318 -1.92 -29.14 19.31
C ALA A 318 -2.93 -28.14 19.91
N PRO A 319 -2.53 -27.29 20.87
CA PRO A 319 -3.38 -26.22 21.40
C PRO A 319 -3.87 -25.25 20.36
N TYR A 320 -3.00 -24.87 19.41
CA TYR A 320 -3.32 -24.04 18.26
C TYR A 320 -3.01 -24.78 16.97
N VAL A 321 -3.96 -24.76 16.06
CA VAL A 321 -3.85 -25.39 14.75
C VAL A 321 -4.24 -24.38 13.65
N VAL A 322 -3.77 -24.59 12.43
CA VAL A 322 -3.96 -23.66 11.32
C VAL A 322 -4.84 -24.29 10.26
N ASP A 323 -6.11 -23.89 10.22
CA ASP A 323 -7.05 -24.28 9.18
C ASP A 323 -6.89 -23.41 7.93
N MET A 324 -7.26 -23.92 6.76
CA MET A 324 -7.24 -23.18 5.49
C MET A 324 -8.65 -22.74 5.08
N VAL A 325 -8.88 -21.45 4.97
CA VAL A 325 -10.06 -20.88 4.31
C VAL A 325 -9.72 -20.74 2.84
N THR A 326 -10.05 -21.77 2.05
CA THR A 326 -9.58 -21.89 0.66
C THR A 326 -10.05 -20.72 -0.20
N ALA A 327 -9.11 -19.97 -0.75
CA ALA A 327 -9.38 -18.86 -1.66
C ALA A 327 -9.75 -19.36 -3.07
N PRO A 328 -10.58 -18.63 -3.83
CA PRO A 328 -10.95 -18.96 -5.21
C PRO A 328 -9.84 -18.56 -6.19
N GLU A 329 -8.68 -19.25 -6.14
CA GLU A 329 -7.54 -18.94 -6.99
C GLU A 329 -7.86 -19.11 -8.49
N ASP A 330 -8.72 -20.07 -8.83
CA ASP A 330 -9.38 -20.17 -10.14
C ASP A 330 -10.74 -19.47 -10.04
N ASN A 331 -10.85 -18.32 -10.71
CA ASN A 331 -12.04 -17.49 -10.67
C ASN A 331 -12.34 -16.87 -12.05
N PRO A 332 -13.63 -16.54 -12.34
CA PRO A 332 -14.06 -16.09 -13.66
C PRO A 332 -13.45 -14.75 -14.12
N TYR A 333 -12.88 -13.99 -13.20
CA TYR A 333 -12.32 -12.66 -13.45
C TYR A 333 -10.81 -12.69 -13.70
N LYS A 334 -10.19 -13.88 -13.69
CA LYS A 334 -8.73 -14.07 -13.73
C LYS A 334 -8.01 -13.23 -12.66
N SER A 335 -8.70 -12.94 -11.56
CA SER A 335 -8.17 -12.14 -10.46
C SER A 335 -7.00 -12.88 -9.83
N TRP A 336 -5.82 -12.26 -9.85
CA TRP A 336 -4.65 -12.82 -9.18
C TRP A 336 -4.73 -12.47 -7.69
N LEU A 337 -5.25 -13.40 -6.91
CA LEU A 337 -5.44 -13.21 -5.48
C LEU A 337 -4.09 -13.21 -4.76
N ARG A 338 -3.79 -12.10 -4.11
CA ARG A 338 -2.68 -11.90 -3.19
C ARG A 338 -3.17 -11.00 -2.07
N PHE A 339 -3.60 -11.61 -0.97
CA PHE A 339 -4.29 -10.88 0.10
C PHE A 339 -3.34 -9.99 0.89
N THR A 340 -3.69 -8.72 1.00
CA THR A 340 -2.91 -7.66 1.65
C THR A 340 -3.66 -6.97 2.79
N GLY A 341 -4.97 -7.15 2.88
CA GLY A 341 -5.81 -6.61 3.93
C GLY A 341 -6.93 -7.57 4.30
N LEU A 342 -7.41 -7.47 5.54
CA LEU A 342 -8.48 -8.26 6.11
C LEU A 342 -9.19 -7.45 7.19
N ASP A 343 -10.51 -7.48 7.19
CA ASP A 343 -11.34 -7.11 8.35
C ASP A 343 -12.66 -7.88 8.33
N PHE A 344 -13.39 -7.90 9.44
CA PHE A 344 -14.64 -8.63 9.59
C PHE A 344 -15.83 -7.69 9.76
N PHE A 345 -16.93 -8.03 9.10
CA PHE A 345 -18.26 -7.50 9.45
C PHE A 345 -18.72 -8.06 10.79
N ALA A 346 -19.65 -7.36 11.41
CA ALA A 346 -20.23 -7.80 12.68
C ALA A 346 -20.94 -9.17 12.59
N ASP A 347 -21.38 -9.58 11.39
CA ASP A 347 -21.99 -10.87 11.10
C ASP A 347 -21.00 -12.02 10.79
N GLY A 348 -19.71 -11.74 10.87
CA GLY A 348 -18.63 -12.73 10.66
C GLY A 348 -18.19 -12.92 9.21
N ARG A 349 -18.81 -12.25 8.23
CA ARG A 349 -18.26 -12.17 6.87
C ARG A 349 -16.93 -11.44 6.90
N ALA A 350 -15.99 -11.85 6.06
CA ALA A 350 -14.69 -11.16 5.94
C ALA A 350 -14.59 -10.38 4.63
N ALA A 351 -14.04 -9.17 4.70
CA ALA A 351 -13.62 -8.39 3.56
C ALA A 351 -12.09 -8.48 3.41
N LEU A 352 -11.62 -8.77 2.21
CA LEU A 352 -10.20 -8.89 1.89
C LEU A 352 -9.86 -8.01 0.69
N CYS A 353 -8.78 -7.22 0.79
CA CYS A 353 -8.22 -6.61 -0.40
C CYS A 353 -7.03 -7.41 -0.91
N THR A 354 -6.75 -7.26 -2.21
CA THR A 354 -5.63 -7.89 -2.88
C THR A 354 -4.64 -6.85 -3.36
N TRP A 355 -3.37 -7.22 -3.45
CA TRP A 355 -2.33 -6.37 -4.02
C TRP A 355 -2.67 -5.82 -5.41
N ASN A 356 -3.43 -6.58 -6.20
CA ASN A 356 -3.80 -6.24 -7.56
C ASN A 356 -5.03 -5.33 -7.69
N GLY A 357 -5.59 -4.88 -6.56
CA GLY A 357 -6.64 -3.86 -6.56
C GLY A 357 -8.07 -4.36 -6.35
N ASP A 358 -8.26 -5.64 -6.05
CA ASP A 358 -9.58 -6.18 -5.76
C ASP A 358 -9.95 -6.06 -4.28
N VAL A 359 -11.25 -6.04 -4.04
CA VAL A 359 -11.85 -6.37 -2.74
C VAL A 359 -12.82 -7.54 -2.93
N TRP A 360 -12.65 -8.56 -2.09
CA TRP A 360 -13.50 -9.74 -2.04
C TRP A 360 -14.18 -9.86 -0.68
N ILE A 361 -15.43 -10.33 -0.68
CA ILE A 361 -16.16 -10.69 0.53
C ILE A 361 -16.31 -12.21 0.55
N VAL A 362 -15.96 -12.83 1.68
CA VAL A 362 -16.22 -14.25 1.94
C VAL A 362 -17.24 -14.40 3.06
N SER A 363 -18.22 -15.25 2.82
CA SER A 363 -19.25 -15.68 3.77
C SER A 363 -19.23 -17.20 3.95
N GLY A 364 -20.04 -17.72 4.88
CA GLY A 364 -20.06 -19.16 5.19
C GLY A 364 -18.86 -19.62 6.00
N ILE A 365 -18.21 -18.70 6.70
CA ILE A 365 -17.11 -18.99 7.62
C ILE A 365 -17.74 -19.58 8.91
N ASP A 366 -17.78 -20.90 8.99
CA ASP A 366 -18.29 -21.67 10.13
C ASP A 366 -17.21 -22.63 10.70
N GLU A 367 -17.60 -23.47 11.63
CA GLU A 367 -16.69 -24.44 12.24
C GLU A 367 -16.12 -25.43 11.20
N LYS A 368 -16.89 -25.80 10.19
CA LYS A 368 -16.57 -26.87 9.21
C LYS A 368 -15.89 -26.33 7.95
N LEU A 369 -16.07 -25.06 7.62
CA LEU A 369 -15.56 -24.40 6.42
C LEU A 369 -15.97 -25.11 5.10
N GLU A 370 -17.18 -25.73 5.06
CA GLU A 370 -17.57 -26.55 3.92
C GLU A 370 -18.17 -25.77 2.76
N ASN A 371 -18.75 -24.58 3.03
CA ASN A 371 -19.50 -23.79 2.06
C ASN A 371 -19.05 -22.32 2.08
N LEU A 372 -17.80 -22.08 1.72
CA LEU A 372 -17.24 -20.72 1.66
C LEU A 372 -17.69 -20.08 0.35
N LYS A 373 -18.37 -18.96 0.45
CA LYS A 373 -18.90 -18.21 -0.71
C LYS A 373 -18.14 -16.91 -0.88
N TRP A 374 -17.53 -16.76 -2.04
CA TRP A 374 -16.67 -15.63 -2.39
C TRP A 374 -17.33 -14.76 -3.44
N LYS A 375 -17.52 -13.49 -3.15
CA LYS A 375 -18.00 -12.48 -4.10
C LYS A 375 -16.96 -11.38 -4.28
N ARG A 376 -16.67 -11.02 -5.53
CA ARG A 376 -15.86 -9.85 -5.84
C ARG A 376 -16.72 -8.62 -5.60
N PHE A 377 -16.27 -7.72 -4.72
CA PHE A 377 -17.01 -6.54 -4.30
C PHE A 377 -16.55 -5.27 -5.03
N ALA A 378 -15.25 -5.13 -5.26
CA ALA A 378 -14.64 -3.98 -5.93
C ALA A 378 -13.36 -4.38 -6.65
N THR A 379 -12.91 -3.56 -7.60
CA THR A 379 -11.62 -3.72 -8.28
C THR A 379 -11.05 -2.37 -8.71
N GLY A 380 -9.84 -2.39 -9.29
CA GLY A 380 -9.20 -1.20 -9.85
C GLY A 380 -8.58 -0.26 -8.81
N LEU A 381 -8.43 -0.69 -7.56
CA LEU A 381 -7.75 0.09 -6.50
C LEU A 381 -6.23 0.07 -6.68
N ASN A 382 -5.54 1.12 -6.25
CA ASN A 382 -4.09 1.26 -6.38
C ASN A 382 -3.32 0.53 -5.27
N ASN A 383 -2.98 -0.75 -5.49
CA ASN A 383 -2.25 -1.60 -4.55
C ASN A 383 -2.74 -1.46 -3.09
N PRO A 384 -4.00 -1.76 -2.78
CA PRO A 384 -4.50 -1.63 -1.42
C PRO A 384 -3.79 -2.63 -0.49
N THR A 385 -3.40 -2.17 0.71
CA THR A 385 -2.65 -2.96 1.69
C THR A 385 -3.29 -2.96 3.07
N GLY A 386 -4.51 -2.44 3.19
CA GLY A 386 -5.31 -2.48 4.40
C GLY A 386 -6.80 -2.33 4.09
N VAL A 387 -7.60 -3.01 4.89
CA VAL A 387 -9.07 -2.94 4.92
C VAL A 387 -9.51 -2.64 6.32
N LYS A 388 -10.52 -1.78 6.45
CA LYS A 388 -11.23 -1.53 7.70
C LYS A 388 -12.72 -1.39 7.44
N ILE A 389 -13.53 -2.05 8.26
CA ILE A 389 -14.98 -1.92 8.22
C ILE A 389 -15.39 -0.92 9.31
N VAL A 390 -15.94 0.21 8.89
CA VAL A 390 -16.45 1.27 9.78
C VAL A 390 -17.92 1.49 9.47
N ASP A 391 -18.76 1.41 10.49
CA ASP A 391 -20.23 1.56 10.34
C ASP A 391 -20.82 0.62 9.26
N GLY A 392 -20.28 -0.60 9.12
CA GLY A 392 -20.70 -1.60 8.14
C GLY A 392 -20.22 -1.36 6.71
N ILE A 393 -19.39 -0.32 6.46
CA ILE A 393 -18.90 0.04 5.13
C ILE A 393 -17.41 -0.26 5.03
N ILE A 394 -17.00 -0.82 3.90
CA ILE A 394 -15.60 -1.14 3.62
C ILE A 394 -14.80 0.12 3.29
N HIS A 395 -13.70 0.31 4.01
CA HIS A 395 -12.67 1.30 3.71
C HIS A 395 -11.37 0.58 3.36
N THR A 396 -10.64 1.08 2.36
CA THR A 396 -9.32 0.56 1.98
C THR A 396 -8.28 1.67 2.00
N ILE A 397 -7.04 1.32 2.31
CA ILE A 397 -5.90 2.19 2.06
C ILE A 397 -5.11 1.67 0.87
N GLY A 398 -5.06 2.46 -0.19
CA GLY A 398 -4.19 2.28 -1.35
C GLY A 398 -2.91 3.11 -1.23
N ARG A 399 -2.05 3.04 -2.25
CA ARG A 399 -0.89 3.94 -2.34
C ARG A 399 -1.31 5.41 -2.48
N ASP A 400 -2.48 5.66 -3.02
CA ASP A 400 -3.01 6.94 -3.46
C ASP A 400 -3.94 7.60 -2.43
N GLN A 401 -4.78 6.81 -1.73
CA GLN A 401 -5.85 7.38 -0.90
C GLN A 401 -6.48 6.37 0.06
N ILE A 402 -7.23 6.89 1.04
CA ILE A 402 -8.26 6.12 1.75
C ILE A 402 -9.53 6.17 0.91
N THR A 403 -9.99 5.00 0.46
CA THR A 403 -11.22 4.86 -0.34
C THR A 403 -12.31 4.21 0.50
N LYS A 404 -13.49 4.84 0.57
CA LYS A 404 -14.71 4.26 1.10
C LYS A 404 -15.53 3.69 -0.05
N LEU A 405 -15.93 2.43 0.05
CA LEU A 405 -16.60 1.69 -1.00
C LEU A 405 -18.09 1.56 -0.67
N HIS A 406 -18.92 2.23 -1.46
CA HIS A 406 -20.36 2.20 -1.28
C HIS A 406 -21.04 1.27 -2.27
N ASP A 407 -21.82 0.33 -1.75
CA ASP A 407 -22.82 -0.45 -2.47
C ASP A 407 -24.16 0.25 -2.29
N LEU A 408 -24.61 1.04 -3.27
CA LEU A 408 -25.74 1.94 -3.16
C LEU A 408 -27.10 1.26 -3.42
N ASN A 409 -27.08 0.09 -4.07
CA ASN A 409 -28.27 -0.69 -4.42
C ASN A 409 -28.34 -2.04 -3.70
N ASN A 410 -27.34 -2.38 -2.88
CA ASN A 410 -27.22 -3.62 -2.11
C ASN A 410 -27.15 -4.88 -3.01
N ASP A 411 -26.48 -4.80 -4.16
CA ASP A 411 -26.27 -5.95 -5.03
C ASP A 411 -24.97 -6.70 -4.74
N GLY A 412 -24.19 -6.21 -3.77
CA GLY A 412 -22.92 -6.76 -3.32
C GLY A 412 -21.74 -6.33 -4.17
N GLU A 413 -21.84 -5.19 -4.87
CA GLU A 413 -20.76 -4.54 -5.62
C GLU A 413 -20.66 -3.05 -5.24
N ALA A 414 -19.47 -2.50 -5.29
CA ALA A 414 -19.27 -1.09 -5.03
C ALA A 414 -19.61 -0.23 -6.26
N ASP A 415 -20.51 0.74 -6.09
CA ASP A 415 -20.94 1.68 -7.12
C ASP A 415 -20.23 3.03 -7.03
N PHE A 416 -19.84 3.43 -5.81
CA PHE A 416 -19.17 4.70 -5.56
C PHE A 416 -17.91 4.48 -4.73
N TYR A 417 -16.78 4.86 -5.30
CA TYR A 417 -15.46 4.84 -4.69
C TYR A 417 -15.16 6.24 -4.16
N GLU A 418 -15.60 6.52 -2.94
CA GLU A 418 -15.43 7.84 -2.31
C GLU A 418 -13.99 8.03 -1.84
N ASN A 419 -13.36 9.12 -2.24
CA ASN A 419 -12.09 9.56 -1.68
C ASN A 419 -12.30 10.22 -0.32
N ILE A 420 -11.92 9.54 0.75
CA ILE A 420 -11.92 10.13 2.10
C ILE A 420 -10.73 11.09 2.25
N ASN A 421 -9.54 10.65 1.88
CA ASN A 421 -8.34 11.48 1.91
C ASN A 421 -7.27 10.96 0.96
N ASN A 422 -6.71 11.85 0.15
CA ASN A 422 -5.61 11.59 -0.77
C ASN A 422 -4.40 12.53 -0.56
N ASP A 423 -4.26 13.14 0.62
CA ASP A 423 -3.24 14.18 0.88
C ASP A 423 -1.82 13.61 1.05
N CYS A 424 -1.67 12.30 1.26
CA CYS A 424 -0.36 11.65 1.35
C CYS A 424 0.38 11.74 0.02
N PHE A 425 1.61 12.26 0.00
CA PHE A 425 2.42 12.38 -1.21
C PHE A 425 2.92 11.00 -1.67
N LEU A 426 3.10 10.86 -2.97
CA LEU A 426 3.57 9.65 -3.62
C LEU A 426 4.66 9.98 -4.64
N THR A 427 5.70 9.12 -4.72
CA THR A 427 6.68 9.11 -5.80
C THR A 427 6.54 7.83 -6.63
N THR A 428 7.40 7.65 -7.63
CA THR A 428 7.46 6.40 -8.38
C THR A 428 8.13 5.26 -7.62
N ASN A 429 8.70 5.53 -6.42
CA ASN A 429 9.36 4.49 -5.65
C ASN A 429 8.40 3.39 -5.24
N PHE A 430 8.74 2.16 -5.58
CA PHE A 430 7.89 0.99 -5.34
C PHE A 430 7.63 0.72 -3.84
N HIS A 431 8.59 1.02 -2.97
CA HIS A 431 8.47 0.76 -1.53
C HIS A 431 7.69 1.81 -0.75
N GLU A 432 7.32 2.92 -1.39
CA GLU A 432 6.44 3.93 -0.80
C GLU A 432 4.99 3.48 -0.73
N MET A 433 4.74 2.43 0.02
CA MET A 433 3.39 1.93 0.25
C MET A 433 2.76 2.58 1.48
N CYS A 434 1.44 2.56 1.52
CA CYS A 434 0.65 2.85 2.72
C CYS A 434 0.19 1.51 3.28
N PHE A 435 0.64 1.17 4.50
CA PHE A 435 0.42 -0.15 5.07
C PHE A 435 -0.63 -0.16 6.16
N ASP A 436 -1.49 -1.17 6.10
CA ASP A 436 -2.59 -1.45 7.02
C ASP A 436 -3.58 -0.28 7.14
N LEU A 437 -4.71 -0.49 7.72
CA LEU A 437 -5.68 0.54 8.03
C LEU A 437 -6.33 0.20 9.37
N GLN A 438 -6.13 1.07 10.35
CA GLN A 438 -6.65 0.93 11.69
C GLN A 438 -7.51 2.14 12.06
N THR A 439 -8.30 2.02 13.12
CA THR A 439 -9.07 3.13 13.66
C THR A 439 -8.93 3.19 15.18
N ASP A 440 -8.96 4.41 15.73
CA ASP A 440 -9.18 4.62 17.16
C ASP A 440 -10.68 4.51 17.50
N LYS A 441 -11.01 4.70 18.78
CA LYS A 441 -12.39 4.65 19.30
C LYS A 441 -13.28 5.76 18.73
N GLU A 442 -12.69 6.84 18.26
CA GLU A 442 -13.39 7.98 17.65
C GLU A 442 -13.65 7.75 16.15
N GLY A 443 -13.05 6.71 15.57
CA GLY A 443 -13.15 6.37 14.15
C GLY A 443 -12.16 7.11 13.26
N ASN A 444 -11.14 7.78 13.83
CA ASN A 444 -10.03 8.31 13.03
C ASN A 444 -9.20 7.18 12.46
N PHE A 445 -8.76 7.35 11.22
CA PHE A 445 -7.95 6.37 10.51
C PHE A 445 -6.46 6.53 10.79
N TYR A 446 -5.77 5.39 10.84
CA TYR A 446 -4.31 5.32 10.98
C TYR A 446 -3.74 4.35 9.97
N TYR A 447 -2.64 4.74 9.33
CA TYR A 447 -1.85 3.87 8.46
C TYR A 447 -0.37 4.23 8.50
N ALA A 448 0.48 3.26 8.16
CA ALA A 448 1.91 3.48 8.10
C ALA A 448 2.34 3.79 6.66
N LYS A 449 3.16 4.84 6.46
CA LYS A 449 3.74 5.22 5.17
C LYS A 449 5.19 4.77 5.08
N GLY A 450 5.50 3.91 4.11
CA GLY A 450 6.86 3.48 3.81
C GLY A 450 7.74 4.59 3.25
N SER A 451 9.05 4.40 3.36
CA SER A 451 10.06 5.32 2.83
C SER A 451 10.52 4.93 1.42
N SER A 452 11.11 5.89 0.70
CA SER A 452 11.75 5.67 -0.59
C SER A 452 13.08 4.93 -0.39
N ILE A 453 13.08 3.62 -0.59
CA ILE A 453 14.24 2.74 -0.37
C ILE A 453 14.63 2.01 -1.66
N TRP A 454 15.89 1.54 -1.74
CA TRP A 454 16.48 0.78 -2.85
C TRP A 454 16.72 1.59 -4.11
N ALA A 455 16.09 1.24 -5.22
CA ALA A 455 16.27 1.83 -6.53
C ALA A 455 15.03 2.69 -6.92
N GLY A 456 15.08 3.36 -8.07
CA GLY A 456 14.05 4.27 -8.55
C GLY A 456 14.18 5.67 -7.96
N GLU A 457 13.07 6.37 -7.87
CA GLU A 457 13.05 7.70 -7.27
C GLU A 457 13.29 7.60 -5.76
N MET A 458 14.43 8.10 -5.30
CA MET A 458 14.87 8.03 -3.89
C MET A 458 14.59 9.34 -3.14
N ARG A 459 13.90 10.29 -3.76
CA ARG A 459 13.53 11.56 -3.15
C ARG A 459 12.61 11.33 -1.95
N MET A 460 12.97 11.95 -0.84
CA MET A 460 12.12 11.95 0.34
C MET A 460 10.97 12.94 0.20
N THR A 461 9.77 12.48 0.54
CA THR A 461 8.60 13.34 0.73
C THR A 461 8.39 13.62 2.22
N PRO A 462 7.62 14.64 2.60
CA PRO A 462 7.37 14.93 4.03
C PRO A 462 6.68 13.80 4.79
N HIS A 463 6.04 12.86 4.07
CA HIS A 463 5.24 11.78 4.65
C HIS A 463 5.98 10.44 4.70
N ASN A 464 7.18 10.34 4.10
CA ASN A 464 7.94 9.11 4.10
C ASN A 464 8.36 8.67 5.51
N GLY A 465 8.25 7.37 5.76
CA GLY A 465 8.68 6.75 7.02
C GLY A 465 7.91 7.24 8.23
N SER A 466 6.59 7.38 8.13
CA SER A 466 5.76 7.96 9.17
C SER A 466 4.48 7.16 9.43
N ILE A 467 3.83 7.47 10.54
CA ILE A 467 2.44 7.10 10.79
C ILE A 467 1.57 8.31 10.47
N ILE A 468 0.55 8.06 9.68
CA ILE A 468 -0.44 9.06 9.28
C ILE A 468 -1.72 8.84 10.08
N LYS A 469 -2.25 9.93 10.65
CA LYS A 469 -3.60 10.00 11.22
C LYS A 469 -4.49 10.84 10.32
N VAL A 470 -5.68 10.32 9.99
CA VAL A 470 -6.70 11.04 9.23
C VAL A 470 -7.98 11.04 10.04
N SER A 471 -8.64 12.20 10.19
CA SER A 471 -9.94 12.25 10.87
C SER A 471 -10.99 11.40 10.15
N LYS A 472 -12.00 10.93 10.87
CA LYS A 472 -13.10 10.08 10.35
C LYS A 472 -13.73 10.66 9.08
N ASP A 473 -13.87 11.98 9.01
CA ASP A 473 -14.43 12.72 7.88
C ASP A 473 -13.41 13.06 6.77
N GLY A 474 -12.14 12.66 6.94
CA GLY A 474 -11.06 12.94 6.00
C GLY A 474 -10.54 14.38 5.97
N SER A 475 -11.09 15.29 6.79
CA SER A 475 -10.78 16.73 6.72
C SER A 475 -9.44 17.10 7.36
N LYS A 476 -8.92 16.28 8.28
CA LYS A 476 -7.65 16.52 8.97
C LYS A 476 -6.66 15.39 8.65
N PHE A 477 -5.46 15.78 8.29
CA PHE A 477 -4.34 14.91 7.97
C PHE A 477 -3.14 15.29 8.84
N GLU A 478 -2.58 14.33 9.55
CA GLU A 478 -1.48 14.55 10.49
C GLU A 478 -0.40 13.46 10.36
N THR A 479 0.87 13.88 10.33
CA THR A 479 2.03 12.99 10.42
C THR A 479 2.46 12.89 11.87
N LEU A 480 2.43 11.70 12.48
CA LEU A 480 2.68 11.49 13.89
C LEU A 480 4.16 11.33 14.25
N CYS A 481 4.97 10.74 13.37
CA CYS A 481 6.37 10.41 13.62
C CYS A 481 7.17 10.41 12.33
N SER A 482 8.47 10.12 12.41
CA SER A 482 9.38 10.00 11.28
C SER A 482 10.45 8.93 11.52
N GLY A 483 11.20 8.61 10.46
CA GLY A 483 12.35 7.71 10.57
C GLY A 483 12.01 6.22 10.58
N LEU A 484 10.82 5.83 10.13
CA LEU A 484 10.49 4.44 9.80
C LEU A 484 10.99 4.11 8.38
N ARG A 485 11.38 2.87 8.15
CA ARG A 485 11.91 2.41 6.86
C ARG A 485 10.84 1.79 5.96
N ALA A 486 10.36 0.62 6.35
CA ALA A 486 9.34 -0.15 5.65
C ALA A 486 8.36 -0.75 6.68
N PRO A 487 7.53 0.09 7.29
CA PRO A 487 6.65 -0.28 8.40
C PRO A 487 5.45 -1.07 7.87
N ASN A 488 5.54 -2.40 7.81
CA ASN A 488 4.50 -3.23 7.21
C ASN A 488 3.32 -3.54 8.14
N GLY A 489 3.37 -3.20 9.41
CA GLY A 489 2.27 -3.45 10.33
C GLY A 489 2.07 -2.38 11.38
N ILE A 490 0.82 -2.03 11.62
CA ILE A 490 0.40 -1.09 12.65
C ILE A 490 -0.74 -1.72 13.45
N ALA A 491 -0.79 -1.46 14.76
CA ALA A 491 -1.97 -1.68 15.58
C ALA A 491 -2.29 -0.44 16.41
N VAL A 492 -3.59 -0.21 16.61
CA VAL A 492 -4.12 0.71 17.62
C VAL A 492 -4.63 -0.15 18.76
N GLY A 493 -4.03 0.01 19.93
CA GLY A 493 -4.32 -0.80 21.10
C GLY A 493 -5.54 -0.35 21.88
N PRO A 494 -5.89 -1.09 22.96
CA PRO A 494 -7.10 -0.84 23.72
C PRO A 494 -7.10 0.51 24.50
N ASN A 495 -5.96 1.17 24.66
CA ASN A 495 -5.85 2.49 25.26
C ASN A 495 -5.39 3.55 24.25
N ASP A 496 -5.63 3.30 22.96
CA ASP A 496 -5.21 4.12 21.81
C ASP A 496 -3.69 4.23 21.64
N GLU A 497 -2.91 3.33 22.27
CA GLU A 497 -1.48 3.17 21.99
C GLU A 497 -1.27 2.65 20.57
N ILE A 498 -0.29 3.24 19.88
CA ILE A 498 0.04 2.86 18.50
C ILE A 498 1.35 2.10 18.52
N THR A 499 1.32 0.88 18.00
CA THR A 499 2.52 0.07 17.78
C THR A 499 2.78 -0.12 16.29
N VAL A 500 4.05 -0.17 15.91
CA VAL A 500 4.49 -0.33 14.52
C VAL A 500 5.63 -1.33 14.44
N ALA A 501 5.47 -2.32 13.58
CA ALA A 501 6.56 -3.21 13.18
C ALA A 501 7.27 -2.65 11.95
N ASP A 502 8.58 -2.47 12.01
CA ASP A 502 9.38 -1.98 10.89
C ASP A 502 10.37 -3.06 10.42
N ASN A 503 10.69 -3.06 9.14
CA ASN A 503 11.54 -4.09 8.56
C ASN A 503 13.02 -3.72 8.63
N GLN A 504 13.83 -4.72 8.98
CA GLN A 504 15.30 -4.65 8.91
C GLN A 504 15.80 -4.08 7.58
N GLY A 505 16.90 -3.36 7.62
CA GLY A 505 17.57 -2.81 6.44
C GLY A 505 18.60 -1.75 6.78
N ASN A 506 18.86 -0.85 5.85
CA ASN A 506 19.75 0.29 6.08
C ASN A 506 19.21 1.10 7.28
N TRP A 507 20.08 1.41 8.26
CA TRP A 507 19.78 2.12 9.49
C TRP A 507 18.85 1.39 10.47
N ILE A 508 18.17 0.34 10.06
CA ILE A 508 17.33 -0.50 10.91
C ILE A 508 18.02 -1.86 11.08
N PRO A 509 18.76 -2.06 12.19
CA PRO A 509 19.68 -3.19 12.35
C PRO A 509 19.00 -4.56 12.39
N GLU A 510 17.83 -4.64 13.03
CA GLU A 510 16.91 -5.79 13.11
C GLU A 510 15.48 -5.28 12.98
N CYS A 511 14.50 -6.16 12.95
CA CYS A 511 13.10 -5.77 12.96
C CYS A 511 12.69 -5.24 14.34
N PRO A 512 12.32 -3.96 14.50
CA PRO A 512 11.81 -3.47 15.76
C PRO A 512 10.28 -3.53 15.81
N ILE A 513 9.73 -3.64 17.00
CA ILE A 513 8.38 -3.16 17.31
C ILE A 513 8.52 -1.85 18.07
N ASN A 514 8.01 -0.78 17.48
CA ASN A 514 8.07 0.55 18.06
C ASN A 514 6.74 0.90 18.73
N LEU A 515 6.80 1.52 19.90
CA LEU A 515 5.67 2.23 20.51
C LEU A 515 5.73 3.68 20.04
N ILE A 516 4.70 4.14 19.31
CA ILE A 516 4.74 5.43 18.63
C ILE A 516 4.40 6.57 19.57
N THR A 517 5.27 7.56 19.60
CA THR A 517 5.08 8.84 20.27
C THR A 517 4.92 9.96 19.25
N LYS A 518 4.07 10.94 19.53
CA LYS A 518 3.91 12.11 18.66
C LYS A 518 5.23 12.90 18.59
N GLY A 519 5.71 13.13 17.36
CA GLY A 519 7.02 13.75 17.09
C GLY A 519 8.21 12.80 17.27
N GLY A 520 7.97 11.50 17.44
CA GLY A 520 9.01 10.46 17.54
C GLY A 520 9.86 10.36 16.28
N TYR A 521 11.12 9.90 16.44
CA TYR A 521 12.03 9.57 15.33
C TYR A 521 12.64 8.19 15.54
N TYR A 522 12.47 7.28 14.55
CA TYR A 522 12.79 5.85 14.70
C TYR A 522 14.06 5.40 13.96
N GLY A 523 14.82 6.35 13.41
CA GLY A 523 16.24 6.17 13.08
C GLY A 523 16.57 5.80 11.64
N TRP A 524 15.61 5.66 10.74
CA TRP A 524 15.92 5.51 9.32
C TRP A 524 16.32 6.84 8.69
N VAL A 525 17.34 6.80 7.83
CA VAL A 525 17.93 7.97 7.15
C VAL A 525 17.84 7.78 5.65
N GLY A 526 17.21 8.72 4.95
CA GLY A 526 17.10 8.72 3.49
C GLY A 526 18.42 8.94 2.77
N LYS A 527 18.48 8.61 1.49
CA LYS A 527 19.71 8.70 0.67
C LYS A 527 20.26 10.12 0.57
N ASP A 528 19.39 11.12 0.54
CA ASP A 528 19.70 12.55 0.45
C ASP A 528 19.80 13.26 1.82
N GLN A 529 19.78 12.49 2.90
CA GLN A 529 19.83 12.95 4.28
C GLN A 529 21.14 12.51 4.97
N LYS A 530 21.52 13.19 6.06
CA LYS A 530 22.64 12.83 6.91
C LYS A 530 22.16 12.50 8.31
N ALA A 531 22.75 11.46 8.91
CA ALA A 531 22.33 10.99 10.23
C ALA A 531 22.49 12.05 11.35
N ASP A 532 23.47 12.92 11.24
CA ASP A 532 23.74 14.01 12.18
C ASP A 532 22.70 15.16 12.14
N GLN A 533 21.82 15.16 11.14
CA GLN A 533 20.70 16.10 11.06
C GLN A 533 19.51 15.71 11.95
N PHE A 534 19.52 14.51 12.53
CA PHE A 534 18.41 14.00 13.32
C PHE A 534 18.77 13.88 14.80
N LYS A 535 17.75 13.96 15.64
CA LYS A 535 17.88 13.60 17.06
C LYS A 535 18.24 12.10 17.20
N THR A 536 18.72 11.72 18.37
CA THR A 536 18.88 10.31 18.72
C THR A 536 17.56 9.57 18.51
N PRO A 537 17.55 8.41 17.83
CA PRO A 537 16.33 7.64 17.62
C PRO A 537 15.69 7.21 18.93
N ASP A 538 14.37 7.28 18.97
CA ASP A 538 13.58 6.73 20.06
C ASP A 538 13.82 5.21 20.14
N LYS A 539 13.85 4.66 21.36
CA LYS A 539 14.07 3.23 21.56
C LYS A 539 12.82 2.45 21.17
N PRO A 540 12.95 1.28 20.53
CA PRO A 540 11.80 0.43 20.27
C PRO A 540 11.30 -0.22 21.57
N LEU A 541 10.06 -0.71 21.56
CA LEU A 541 9.54 -1.60 22.57
C LEU A 541 10.42 -2.84 22.68
N CYS A 542 10.74 -3.45 21.55
CA CYS A 542 11.70 -4.56 21.44
C CYS A 542 12.33 -4.64 20.04
N TRP A 543 13.51 -5.25 20.00
CA TRP A 543 14.13 -5.76 18.80
C TRP A 543 13.83 -7.25 18.66
N ILE A 544 13.60 -7.71 17.43
CA ILE A 544 13.39 -9.11 17.11
C ILE A 544 14.64 -9.62 16.39
N PRO A 545 15.36 -10.60 16.97
CA PRO A 545 16.57 -11.14 16.34
C PRO A 545 16.31 -11.68 14.93
N TYR A 546 17.29 -11.53 14.04
CA TYR A 546 17.18 -11.93 12.63
C TYR A 546 16.79 -13.41 12.42
N ASN A 547 17.23 -14.31 13.30
CA ASN A 547 16.84 -15.72 13.27
C ASN A 547 15.40 -15.97 13.70
N MET A 548 14.80 -15.02 14.41
CA MET A 548 13.39 -15.07 14.82
C MET A 548 12.47 -14.51 13.76
N ASP A 549 12.77 -13.33 13.22
CA ASP A 549 11.97 -12.73 12.17
C ASP A 549 12.83 -11.82 11.27
N LYS A 550 12.65 -11.95 9.96
CA LYS A 550 13.34 -11.15 8.95
C LYS A 550 12.49 -10.02 8.39
N SER A 551 11.18 -10.11 8.57
CA SER A 551 10.22 -9.20 7.96
C SER A 551 8.91 -9.22 8.73
N THR A 552 8.82 -8.40 9.74
CA THR A 552 7.61 -8.20 10.52
C THR A 552 6.46 -7.66 9.67
N SER A 553 5.23 -7.91 10.07
CA SER A 553 4.03 -7.46 9.37
C SER A 553 2.92 -7.03 10.33
N GLY A 554 1.66 -7.30 10.02
CA GLY A 554 0.50 -6.85 10.77
C GLY A 554 0.51 -7.26 12.24
N GLN A 555 -0.13 -6.45 13.06
CA GLN A 555 -0.28 -6.65 14.49
C GLN A 555 -1.76 -6.68 14.86
N VAL A 556 -2.09 -7.37 15.95
CA VAL A 556 -3.46 -7.42 16.48
C VAL A 556 -3.44 -7.63 17.99
N TRP A 557 -4.35 -6.96 18.68
CA TRP A 557 -4.63 -7.24 20.08
C TRP A 557 -5.71 -8.33 20.19
N VAL A 558 -5.47 -9.32 21.02
CA VAL A 558 -6.52 -10.31 21.39
C VAL A 558 -7.56 -9.54 22.21
N PRO A 559 -8.85 -9.56 21.84
CA PRO A 559 -9.88 -8.88 22.62
C PRO A 559 -9.87 -9.34 24.08
N LYS A 560 -9.99 -8.41 25.03
CA LYS A 560 -9.90 -8.69 26.47
C LYS A 560 -10.95 -9.68 26.99
N ASP A 561 -12.10 -9.71 26.33
CA ASP A 561 -13.25 -10.57 26.62
C ASP A 561 -13.26 -11.87 25.78
N ASN A 562 -12.24 -12.07 24.94
CA ASN A 562 -12.16 -13.23 24.06
C ASN A 562 -11.59 -14.48 24.78
N ALA A 563 -12.41 -15.12 25.60
CA ALA A 563 -12.05 -16.40 26.21
C ALA A 563 -11.98 -17.58 25.21
N LYS A 564 -12.48 -17.40 23.98
CA LYS A 564 -12.50 -18.46 22.94
C LYS A 564 -11.14 -18.73 22.31
N TRP A 565 -10.12 -17.89 22.60
CA TRP A 565 -8.77 -18.04 22.02
C TRP A 565 -7.69 -18.34 23.09
N GLY A 566 -8.07 -18.96 24.21
CA GLY A 566 -7.15 -19.42 25.24
C GLY A 566 -6.61 -18.31 26.15
N PRO A 567 -5.39 -18.42 26.68
CA PRO A 567 -4.89 -17.57 27.77
C PRO A 567 -4.36 -16.20 27.35
N PHE A 568 -4.47 -15.82 26.09
CA PHE A 568 -3.85 -14.61 25.54
C PHE A 568 -4.80 -13.38 25.48
N ALA A 569 -5.95 -13.41 26.14
CA ALA A 569 -6.87 -12.28 26.17
C ALA A 569 -6.18 -10.99 26.64
N GLY A 570 -6.30 -9.91 25.88
CA GLY A 570 -5.65 -8.63 26.13
C GLY A 570 -4.16 -8.55 25.76
N LYS A 571 -3.58 -9.60 25.20
CA LYS A 571 -2.18 -9.64 24.72
C LYS A 571 -2.08 -9.16 23.26
N MET A 572 -0.93 -8.68 22.84
CA MET A 572 -0.65 -8.30 21.46
C MET A 572 0.06 -9.44 20.72
N LEU A 573 -0.37 -9.66 19.48
CA LEU A 573 0.25 -10.61 18.56
C LEU A 573 0.85 -9.86 17.38
N ALA A 574 2.02 -10.30 16.92
CA ALA A 574 2.70 -9.80 15.72
C ALA A 574 2.84 -10.92 14.70
N ALA A 575 2.42 -10.64 13.48
CA ALA A 575 2.57 -11.52 12.34
C ALA A 575 3.91 -11.25 11.63
N SER A 576 4.45 -12.25 10.96
CA SER A 576 5.65 -12.16 10.14
C SER A 576 5.38 -12.49 8.69
N TYR A 577 5.94 -11.69 7.80
CA TYR A 577 5.95 -11.99 6.37
C TYR A 577 6.73 -13.29 6.05
N ASP A 578 7.61 -13.75 6.97
CA ASP A 578 8.30 -15.04 6.88
C ASP A 578 7.50 -16.22 7.52
N CYS A 579 6.17 -16.06 7.63
CA CYS A 579 5.22 -17.12 8.02
C CYS A 579 5.28 -17.55 9.51
N TRP A 580 5.47 -16.60 10.43
CA TRP A 580 5.48 -16.80 11.86
C TRP A 580 4.51 -15.89 12.60
N LEU A 581 3.99 -16.37 13.73
CA LEU A 581 3.19 -15.61 14.68
C LEU A 581 3.94 -15.52 16.01
N SER A 582 4.01 -14.35 16.61
CA SER A 582 4.64 -14.13 17.91
C SER A 582 3.71 -13.37 18.85
N GLU A 583 3.75 -13.68 20.15
CA GLU A 583 3.27 -12.79 21.21
C GLU A 583 4.29 -11.69 21.43
N VAL A 584 3.82 -10.50 21.77
CA VAL A 584 4.66 -9.34 22.10
C VAL A 584 4.39 -8.96 23.55
N PHE A 585 5.44 -8.98 24.36
CA PHE A 585 5.38 -8.61 25.77
C PHE A 585 5.57 -7.12 25.97
N PHE A 586 4.81 -6.56 26.90
CA PHE A 586 4.95 -5.19 27.39
C PHE A 586 5.35 -5.22 28.86
N ASP A 587 6.53 -4.69 29.16
CA ASP A 587 7.05 -4.60 30.52
C ASP A 587 7.35 -3.14 30.86
N LYS A 588 6.71 -2.61 31.91
CA LYS A 588 6.88 -1.25 32.35
C LYS A 588 7.93 -1.15 33.46
N VAL A 589 9.05 -0.50 33.13
CA VAL A 589 10.16 -0.28 34.08
C VAL A 589 10.31 1.22 34.36
N GLY A 590 9.71 1.68 35.44
CA GLY A 590 9.61 3.10 35.74
C GLY A 590 8.77 3.87 34.74
N ASP A 591 9.39 4.80 34.02
CA ASP A 591 8.77 5.58 32.92
C ASP A 591 8.93 4.95 31.52
N GLU A 592 9.79 3.93 31.39
CA GLU A 592 10.07 3.24 30.15
C GLU A 592 9.13 2.04 29.96
N THR A 593 8.65 1.85 28.73
CA THR A 593 7.97 0.60 28.31
C THR A 593 8.89 -0.13 27.36
N GLN A 594 9.27 -1.33 27.71
CA GLN A 594 10.14 -2.22 26.97
C GLN A 594 9.50 -3.60 26.88
N GLY A 595 10.11 -4.57 26.20
CA GLY A 595 9.49 -5.87 26.07
C GLY A 595 10.30 -6.86 25.26
N GLY A 596 9.60 -7.87 24.79
CA GLY A 596 10.19 -8.97 24.05
C GLY A 596 9.15 -9.72 23.24
N THR A 597 9.58 -10.85 22.67
CA THR A 597 8.70 -11.70 21.85
C THR A 597 8.85 -13.18 22.20
N PHE A 598 7.77 -13.92 21.97
CA PHE A 598 7.75 -15.36 22.00
C PHE A 598 7.07 -15.88 20.73
N ARG A 599 7.73 -16.76 19.98
CA ARG A 599 7.19 -17.34 18.75
C ARG A 599 6.27 -18.52 19.01
N PHE A 600 5.05 -18.47 18.49
CA PHE A 600 4.14 -19.62 18.48
C PHE A 600 4.72 -20.79 17.67
N PRO A 601 4.59 -22.05 18.12
CA PRO A 601 5.09 -23.21 17.40
C PRO A 601 4.17 -23.63 16.25
N ILE A 602 3.72 -22.68 15.42
CA ILE A 602 2.84 -22.88 14.27
C ILE A 602 3.44 -22.21 13.04
N LYS A 603 3.09 -22.72 11.86
CA LYS A 603 3.53 -22.16 10.56
C LYS A 603 2.37 -21.88 9.63
N PHE A 604 2.59 -20.93 8.72
CA PHE A 604 1.60 -20.49 7.76
C PHE A 604 2.03 -20.81 6.32
N ALA A 605 1.04 -20.91 5.42
CA ALA A 605 1.27 -21.28 4.02
C ALA A 605 1.66 -20.09 3.15
N SER A 606 1.38 -18.84 3.59
CA SER A 606 1.78 -17.63 2.91
C SER A 606 2.42 -16.64 3.88
N GLY A 607 3.18 -15.68 3.37
CA GLY A 607 3.68 -14.56 4.16
C GLY A 607 2.50 -13.80 4.75
N MET A 608 2.43 -13.73 6.07
CA MET A 608 1.31 -13.11 6.76
C MET A 608 1.36 -11.59 6.57
N MET A 609 0.20 -10.99 6.27
CA MET A 609 0.05 -9.55 6.16
C MET A 609 -0.81 -8.98 7.28
N ARG A 610 -2.03 -9.47 7.42
CA ARG A 610 -3.02 -8.87 8.35
C ARG A 610 -3.71 -9.94 9.19
N PRO A 611 -3.43 -9.98 10.49
CA PRO A 611 -4.16 -10.78 11.46
C PRO A 611 -5.40 -10.01 11.94
N ARG A 612 -6.55 -10.69 12.09
CA ARG A 612 -7.80 -10.12 12.67
C ARG A 612 -8.58 -11.20 13.39
N PHE A 613 -9.26 -10.84 14.46
CA PHE A 613 -10.18 -11.73 15.16
C PHE A 613 -11.57 -11.64 14.55
N ASN A 614 -12.19 -12.79 14.27
CA ASN A 614 -13.58 -12.85 13.86
C ASN A 614 -14.48 -12.63 15.07
N PRO A 615 -15.43 -11.68 15.05
CA PRO A 615 -16.26 -11.36 16.21
C PRO A 615 -17.25 -12.48 16.58
N ILE A 616 -17.55 -13.41 15.68
CA ILE A 616 -18.51 -14.48 15.91
C ILE A 616 -17.88 -15.69 16.60
N ASP A 617 -16.80 -16.25 16.01
CA ASP A 617 -16.15 -17.44 16.54
C ASP A 617 -15.01 -17.14 17.52
N GLY A 618 -14.53 -15.88 17.54
CA GLY A 618 -13.43 -15.42 18.39
C GLY A 618 -12.07 -15.97 17.98
N GLN A 619 -11.95 -16.63 16.82
CA GLN A 619 -10.68 -17.18 16.35
C GLN A 619 -9.89 -16.11 15.58
N LEU A 620 -8.58 -16.31 15.54
CA LEU A 620 -7.68 -15.46 14.76
C LEU A 620 -7.67 -15.90 13.30
N TYR A 621 -7.84 -14.95 12.40
CA TYR A 621 -7.66 -15.15 10.96
C TYR A 621 -6.50 -14.31 10.44
N VAL A 622 -5.76 -14.88 9.49
CA VAL A 622 -4.59 -14.24 8.91
C VAL A 622 -4.67 -14.28 7.39
N ALA A 623 -4.73 -13.12 6.79
CA ALA A 623 -4.60 -12.94 5.34
C ALA A 623 -3.13 -12.74 4.96
N GLY A 624 -2.72 -13.30 3.81
CA GLY A 624 -1.33 -13.19 3.38
C GLY A 624 -1.09 -13.49 1.92
N LEU A 625 0.15 -13.27 1.50
CA LEU A 625 0.59 -13.42 0.12
C LEU A 625 2.03 -13.93 0.03
N LYS A 626 2.44 -14.37 -1.15
CA LYS A 626 3.83 -14.65 -1.49
C LYS A 626 4.42 -13.50 -2.29
N GLY A 627 5.59 -13.06 -1.91
CA GLY A 627 6.40 -12.08 -2.60
C GLY A 627 7.77 -12.00 -1.95
N TRP A 628 8.72 -11.29 -2.56
CA TRP A 628 10.10 -11.19 -2.10
C TRP A 628 10.70 -12.57 -1.72
N SER A 629 11.62 -12.61 -0.77
CA SER A 629 12.30 -13.82 -0.31
C SER A 629 11.64 -14.46 0.91
N SER A 630 10.30 -14.59 0.92
CA SER A 630 9.59 -15.25 2.02
C SER A 630 9.63 -16.77 1.92
N SER A 631 9.44 -17.47 3.04
CA SER A 631 9.29 -18.94 3.08
C SER A 631 7.90 -19.43 2.60
N ALA A 632 7.05 -18.53 2.11
CA ALA A 632 5.69 -18.82 1.68
C ALA A 632 5.62 -19.86 0.56
N ALA A 633 4.73 -20.85 0.74
CA ALA A 633 4.47 -21.90 -0.23
C ALA A 633 3.39 -21.50 -1.26
N ARG A 634 2.45 -20.62 -0.90
CA ARG A 634 1.30 -20.22 -1.72
C ARG A 634 1.29 -18.73 -2.06
N ASP A 635 0.79 -18.39 -3.26
CA ASP A 635 0.63 -17.01 -3.74
C ASP A 635 -0.30 -16.19 -2.83
N CYS A 636 -1.34 -16.83 -2.27
CA CYS A 636 -2.22 -16.27 -1.25
C CYS A 636 -2.69 -17.32 -0.26
N ALA A 637 -3.06 -16.88 0.93
CA ALA A 637 -3.83 -17.69 1.88
C ALA A 637 -4.67 -16.79 2.79
N LEU A 638 -5.87 -17.30 3.14
CA LEU A 638 -6.61 -16.89 4.32
C LEU A 638 -6.63 -18.10 5.25
N GLN A 639 -6.09 -17.95 6.45
CA GLN A 639 -5.91 -19.06 7.39
C GLN A 639 -6.51 -18.70 8.74
N ARG A 640 -7.19 -19.68 9.38
CA ARG A 640 -7.73 -19.56 10.73
C ARG A 640 -6.78 -20.24 11.71
N VAL A 641 -6.31 -19.51 12.70
CA VAL A 641 -5.61 -20.05 13.87
C VAL A 641 -6.65 -20.39 14.91
N ARG A 642 -6.98 -21.67 14.99
CA ARG A 642 -8.04 -22.17 15.86
C ARG A 642 -7.46 -22.70 17.16
N TYR A 643 -8.02 -22.24 18.29
CA TYR A 643 -7.76 -22.82 19.61
C TYR A 643 -8.60 -24.09 19.78
N THR A 644 -7.93 -25.19 20.11
CA THR A 644 -8.56 -26.52 20.19
C THR A 644 -9.14 -26.85 21.57
N GLY A 645 -8.94 -25.99 22.57
CA GLY A 645 -9.31 -26.23 23.94
C GLY A 645 -8.27 -27.05 24.75
N LYS A 646 -7.18 -27.50 24.12
CA LYS A 646 -6.09 -28.18 24.80
C LYS A 646 -5.29 -27.25 25.68
N THR A 647 -4.64 -27.75 26.69
CA THR A 647 -3.77 -27.00 27.61
C THR A 647 -2.69 -26.28 26.83
N VAL A 648 -2.61 -24.96 27.04
CA VAL A 648 -1.56 -24.11 26.50
C VAL A 648 -0.44 -24.03 27.54
N ALA A 649 0.77 -24.37 27.15
CA ALA A 649 1.96 -24.26 27.99
C ALA A 649 2.98 -23.32 27.32
N MET A 650 2.71 -22.02 27.37
CA MET A 650 3.49 -20.96 26.70
C MET A 650 3.71 -19.78 27.67
N PRO A 651 4.78 -18.99 27.51
CA PRO A 651 4.92 -17.71 28.19
C PRO A 651 3.73 -16.79 27.92
N VAL A 652 3.27 -16.06 28.92
CA VAL A 652 2.18 -15.08 28.81
C VAL A 652 2.56 -13.73 29.42
N GLU A 653 3.61 -13.68 30.26
CA GLU A 653 4.17 -12.43 30.80
C GLU A 653 5.68 -12.57 30.99
N VAL A 654 6.38 -11.45 30.83
CA VAL A 654 7.81 -11.34 31.07
C VAL A 654 8.06 -10.05 31.82
N HIS A 655 8.89 -10.12 32.88
CA HIS A 655 9.24 -8.98 33.67
C HIS A 655 10.74 -9.00 34.03
N ILE A 656 11.42 -7.84 33.88
CA ILE A 656 12.78 -7.63 34.33
C ILE A 656 12.77 -7.06 35.75
N ASN A 657 13.58 -7.65 36.64
CA ASN A 657 13.84 -7.11 37.96
C ASN A 657 15.34 -6.87 38.20
N LYS A 658 15.71 -6.37 39.35
CA LYS A 658 17.12 -6.01 39.67
C LYS A 658 18.08 -7.19 39.65
N THR A 659 17.58 -8.41 39.80
CA THR A 659 18.39 -9.62 39.96
C THR A 659 18.28 -10.57 38.77
N GLY A 660 17.34 -10.33 37.81
CA GLY A 660 17.13 -11.24 36.72
C GLY A 660 15.86 -10.98 35.91
N MET A 661 15.31 -12.05 35.36
CA MET A 661 14.08 -12.03 34.56
C MET A 661 13.08 -13.05 35.11
N GLU A 662 11.82 -12.68 35.08
CA GLU A 662 10.70 -13.55 35.43
C GLU A 662 9.89 -13.83 34.16
N VAL A 663 9.54 -15.10 33.93
CA VAL A 663 8.70 -15.54 32.83
C VAL A 663 7.52 -16.30 33.40
N THR A 664 6.32 -15.79 33.23
CA THR A 664 5.07 -16.44 33.66
C THR A 664 4.49 -17.26 32.52
N PHE A 665 4.20 -18.50 32.80
CA PHE A 665 3.58 -19.45 31.87
C PHE A 665 2.06 -19.53 32.06
N SER A 666 1.36 -19.88 31.02
CA SER A 666 -0.11 -20.04 31.02
C SER A 666 -0.61 -21.21 31.90
N THR A 667 0.23 -22.17 32.21
CA THR A 667 -0.09 -23.36 33.04
C THR A 667 0.97 -23.65 34.10
N ALA A 668 0.63 -24.43 35.10
CA ALA A 668 1.56 -24.85 36.15
C ALA A 668 2.67 -25.76 35.61
N LEU A 669 3.89 -25.51 36.10
CA LEU A 669 5.11 -26.26 35.76
C LEU A 669 5.50 -27.25 36.87
N ASP A 670 6.29 -28.23 36.49
CA ASP A 670 6.90 -29.18 37.43
C ASP A 670 8.12 -28.55 38.10
N THR A 671 8.10 -28.49 39.43
CA THR A 671 9.15 -27.84 40.25
C THR A 671 10.51 -28.49 40.04
N ALA A 672 10.58 -29.81 39.91
CA ALA A 672 11.84 -30.53 39.76
C ALA A 672 12.47 -30.25 38.38
N SER A 673 11.65 -30.16 37.32
CA SER A 673 12.13 -29.84 35.97
C SER A 673 12.64 -28.40 35.86
N VAL A 674 11.99 -27.44 36.56
CA VAL A 674 12.43 -26.04 36.57
C VAL A 674 13.74 -25.85 37.32
N ALA A 675 13.94 -26.62 38.41
CA ALA A 675 15.15 -26.51 39.24
C ALA A 675 16.42 -27.05 38.55
N ASP A 676 16.30 -27.81 37.44
CA ASP A 676 17.46 -28.27 36.66
C ASP A 676 18.03 -27.17 35.81
N LYS A 677 19.11 -26.57 36.28
CA LYS A 677 19.80 -25.47 35.56
C LYS A 677 20.28 -25.83 34.15
N GLN A 678 20.53 -27.12 33.87
CA GLN A 678 21.04 -27.55 32.57
C GLN A 678 20.00 -27.39 31.46
N ASP A 679 18.73 -27.30 31.84
CA ASP A 679 17.59 -27.10 30.94
C ASP A 679 17.34 -25.62 30.64
N SER A 680 18.20 -24.72 31.08
CA SER A 680 18.09 -23.27 30.83
C SER A 680 19.43 -22.64 30.41
N SER A 681 19.39 -21.73 29.46
CA SER A 681 20.55 -20.92 29.05
C SER A 681 20.16 -19.52 28.69
N ALA A 682 21.11 -18.59 28.83
CA ALA A 682 20.95 -17.22 28.42
C ALA A 682 22.09 -16.77 27.51
N GLU A 683 21.76 -16.00 26.51
CA GLU A 683 22.69 -15.36 25.58
C GLU A 683 22.27 -13.89 25.40
N TRP A 684 23.25 -13.02 25.17
CA TRP A 684 22.94 -11.64 24.81
C TRP A 684 23.87 -11.08 23.74
N PHE A 685 23.41 -10.05 23.06
CA PHE A 685 24.21 -9.32 22.06
C PHE A 685 23.63 -7.92 21.81
N ASN A 686 24.43 -7.07 21.19
CA ASN A 686 23.98 -5.77 20.72
C ASN A 686 23.98 -5.70 19.19
N VAL A 687 23.13 -4.84 18.65
CA VAL A 687 23.12 -4.45 17.25
C VAL A 687 23.33 -2.95 17.10
N VAL A 688 23.85 -2.52 15.94
CA VAL A 688 24.19 -1.12 15.70
C VAL A 688 23.52 -0.58 14.45
N ARG A 689 23.05 0.66 14.52
CA ARG A 689 22.48 1.38 13.38
C ARG A 689 23.60 1.90 12.50
N THR A 690 23.60 1.49 11.24
CA THR A 690 24.55 1.94 10.21
C THR A 690 23.84 2.09 8.85
N ALA A 691 24.51 2.74 7.89
CA ALA A 691 24.04 2.80 6.51
C ALA A 691 24.05 1.43 5.80
N SER A 692 24.69 0.41 6.37
CA SER A 692 24.66 -0.96 5.87
C SER A 692 23.29 -1.60 6.12
N TYR A 693 22.98 -2.64 5.34
CA TYR A 693 21.75 -3.42 5.53
C TYR A 693 21.90 -4.35 6.73
N GLY A 694 21.03 -4.18 7.73
CA GLY A 694 21.08 -4.96 8.96
C GLY A 694 22.32 -4.67 9.82
N SER A 695 22.52 -5.47 10.84
CA SER A 695 23.68 -5.42 11.71
C SER A 695 24.19 -6.81 12.02
N PRO A 696 25.52 -7.01 12.09
CA PRO A 696 26.06 -8.15 12.81
C PRO A 696 25.66 -8.08 14.30
N GLU A 697 25.64 -9.22 14.94
CA GLU A 697 25.50 -9.34 16.38
C GLU A 697 26.87 -9.04 17.04
N TYR A 698 26.91 -8.10 17.97
CA TYR A 698 28.12 -7.67 18.65
C TYR A 698 28.11 -8.10 20.11
N SER A 699 29.28 -8.50 20.59
CA SER A 699 29.53 -8.82 21.98
C SER A 699 29.17 -7.63 22.88
N VAL A 700 28.54 -7.90 24.03
CA VAL A 700 28.13 -6.88 25.02
C VAL A 700 29.32 -6.41 25.83
N SER A 701 30.33 -7.26 26.05
CA SER A 701 31.56 -6.93 26.78
C SER A 701 32.63 -6.31 25.86
N ASP A 702 32.66 -6.67 24.58
CA ASP A 702 33.59 -6.14 23.57
C ASP A 702 32.82 -5.69 22.31
N PRO A 703 32.40 -4.43 22.20
CA PRO A 703 31.61 -3.93 21.08
C PRO A 703 32.27 -4.03 19.68
N LYS A 704 33.56 -4.38 19.64
CA LYS A 704 34.29 -4.60 18.36
C LYS A 704 34.20 -6.05 17.86
N LYS A 705 33.87 -6.98 18.76
CA LYS A 705 33.80 -8.40 18.48
C LYS A 705 32.41 -8.79 17.99
N LYS A 706 32.33 -9.44 16.83
CA LYS A 706 31.07 -10.01 16.32
C LYS A 706 30.83 -11.37 16.95
N ALA A 707 29.98 -11.42 17.97
CA ALA A 707 29.62 -12.65 18.68
C ALA A 707 28.38 -12.44 19.54
N ARG A 708 27.64 -13.50 19.80
CA ARG A 708 26.78 -13.62 21.00
C ARG A 708 27.65 -14.00 22.19
N GLU A 709 27.25 -13.62 23.37
CA GLU A 709 27.88 -14.01 24.62
C GLU A 709 26.92 -14.83 25.45
N THR A 710 27.39 -15.91 25.99
CA THR A 710 26.68 -16.66 27.04
C THR A 710 26.64 -15.83 28.32
N VAL A 711 25.48 -15.79 28.94
CA VAL A 711 25.24 -15.10 30.22
C VAL A 711 24.99 -16.15 31.28
N GLU A 712 25.67 -16.01 32.42
CA GLU A 712 25.48 -16.98 33.52
C GLU A 712 24.13 -16.78 34.20
N ILE A 713 23.32 -17.84 34.23
CA ILE A 713 22.16 -17.99 35.08
C ILE A 713 22.63 -18.66 36.38
N THR A 714 22.63 -17.92 37.48
CA THR A 714 23.11 -18.44 38.77
C THR A 714 22.07 -19.27 39.48
N ASN A 715 20.77 -19.00 39.26
CA ASN A 715 19.67 -19.75 39.83
C ASN A 715 18.44 -19.73 38.90
N VAL A 716 17.68 -20.83 38.90
CA VAL A 716 16.36 -20.96 38.27
C VAL A 716 15.39 -21.48 39.31
N ALA A 717 14.30 -20.77 39.57
CA ALA A 717 13.33 -21.13 40.59
C ALA A 717 11.89 -20.93 40.13
N LEU A 718 11.04 -21.87 40.41
CA LEU A 718 9.60 -21.73 40.25
C LEU A 718 9.03 -21.00 41.48
N LYS A 719 8.24 -19.94 41.25
CA LYS A 719 7.57 -19.21 42.31
C LYS A 719 6.39 -19.99 42.89
N GLU A 720 5.85 -19.50 44.01
CA GLU A 720 4.73 -20.14 44.74
C GLU A 720 3.46 -20.26 43.91
N ASP A 721 3.27 -19.43 42.89
CA ASP A 721 2.13 -19.52 41.95
C ASP A 721 2.18 -20.76 41.05
N GLY A 722 3.31 -21.48 41.06
CA GLY A 722 3.55 -22.66 40.24
C GLY A 722 3.65 -22.40 38.73
N LYS A 723 3.71 -21.14 38.31
CA LYS A 723 3.70 -20.72 36.89
C LYS A 723 4.83 -19.79 36.51
N THR A 724 5.32 -18.99 37.46
CA THR A 724 6.36 -17.99 37.20
C THR A 724 7.74 -18.56 37.48
N VAL A 725 8.59 -18.60 36.48
CA VAL A 725 10.00 -18.99 36.58
C VAL A 725 10.85 -17.75 36.72
N ALA A 726 11.63 -17.69 37.83
CA ALA A 726 12.61 -16.62 38.08
C ALA A 726 14.00 -17.11 37.67
N PHE A 727 14.60 -16.42 36.69
CA PHE A 727 15.99 -16.58 36.27
C PHE A 727 16.86 -15.54 36.96
N THR A 728 17.80 -15.95 37.84
CA THR A 728 18.73 -15.04 38.48
C THR A 728 19.95 -14.83 37.57
N ILE A 729 20.15 -13.59 37.12
CA ILE A 729 21.23 -13.19 36.23
C ILE A 729 21.87 -11.90 36.79
N PRO A 730 22.86 -12.01 37.68
CA PRO A 730 23.41 -10.87 38.42
C PRO A 730 24.09 -9.79 37.57
N THR A 731 24.44 -10.15 36.33
CA THR A 731 25.17 -9.26 35.40
C THR A 731 24.27 -8.49 34.46
N LEU A 732 22.94 -8.57 34.63
CA LEU A 732 22.01 -7.85 33.77
C LEU A 732 22.28 -6.36 33.65
N LYS A 733 22.20 -5.87 32.44
CA LYS A 733 22.36 -4.44 32.07
C LYS A 733 21.60 -4.17 30.76
N PRO A 734 21.40 -2.89 30.40
CA PRO A 734 20.80 -2.55 29.13
C PRO A 734 21.50 -3.23 27.95
N VAL A 735 20.71 -3.88 27.08
CA VAL A 735 21.18 -4.66 25.92
C VAL A 735 20.09 -4.74 24.88
N THR A 736 20.47 -4.77 23.60
CA THR A 736 19.47 -4.83 22.52
C THR A 736 18.73 -6.16 22.49
N ASN A 737 19.43 -7.27 22.75
CA ASN A 737 18.81 -8.60 22.79
C ASN A 737 19.37 -9.44 23.93
N LEU A 738 18.47 -9.93 24.79
CA LEU A 738 18.66 -11.00 25.75
C LEU A 738 17.78 -12.17 25.31
N VAL A 739 18.36 -13.33 25.11
CA VAL A 739 17.66 -14.55 24.68
C VAL A 739 17.74 -15.57 25.80
N ILE A 740 16.59 -15.97 26.36
CA ILE A 740 16.49 -17.04 27.35
C ILE A 740 15.88 -18.25 26.68
N LYS A 741 16.62 -19.36 26.67
CA LYS A 741 16.17 -20.69 26.21
C LYS A 741 15.85 -21.56 27.41
N TYR A 742 14.79 -22.32 27.31
CA TYR A 742 14.34 -23.21 28.38
C TYR A 742 13.76 -24.50 27.86
N LYS A 743 13.83 -25.53 28.71
CA LYS A 743 13.20 -26.82 28.52
C LYS A 743 12.68 -27.33 29.86
N PHE A 744 11.37 -27.22 30.05
CA PHE A 744 10.69 -27.61 31.29
C PHE A 744 9.67 -28.70 31.05
N LYS A 745 8.98 -29.12 32.10
CA LYS A 745 7.75 -29.94 32.05
C LYS A 745 6.63 -29.16 32.75
N THR A 746 5.42 -29.37 32.27
CA THR A 746 4.22 -28.98 33.01
C THR A 746 4.01 -29.93 34.20
N ALA A 747 3.12 -29.57 35.12
CA ALA A 747 2.78 -30.41 36.27
C ALA A 747 2.22 -31.79 35.87
N ASP A 748 1.65 -31.96 34.67
CA ASP A 748 1.18 -33.21 34.09
C ASP A 748 2.27 -33.98 33.30
N GLY A 749 3.49 -33.47 33.25
CA GLY A 749 4.66 -34.10 32.63
C GLY A 749 4.86 -33.78 31.13
N THR A 750 4.04 -32.92 30.54
CA THR A 750 4.21 -32.48 29.12
C THR A 750 5.47 -31.60 28.96
N GLU A 751 6.32 -31.91 27.98
CA GLU A 751 7.52 -31.09 27.68
C GLU A 751 7.13 -29.71 27.18
N VAL A 752 7.79 -28.68 27.74
CA VAL A 752 7.67 -27.27 27.35
C VAL A 752 9.05 -26.70 27.03
N LYS A 753 9.30 -26.40 25.77
CA LYS A 753 10.58 -25.81 25.33
C LYS A 753 10.36 -24.61 24.44
N GLY A 754 11.25 -23.65 24.53
CA GLY A 754 11.18 -22.44 23.72
C GLY A 754 12.29 -21.46 24.03
N GLU A 755 12.16 -20.29 23.44
CA GLU A 755 13.02 -19.15 23.73
C GLU A 755 12.17 -17.88 23.85
N VAL A 756 12.59 -16.99 24.75
CA VAL A 756 12.05 -15.65 24.90
C VAL A 756 13.15 -14.68 24.52
N ASP A 757 12.87 -13.85 23.55
CA ASP A 757 13.73 -12.72 23.18
C ASP A 757 13.25 -11.48 23.88
N TYR A 758 14.17 -10.69 24.45
CA TYR A 758 13.82 -9.51 25.23
C TYR A 758 14.83 -8.38 25.04
N THR A 759 14.34 -7.16 24.92
CA THR A 759 15.16 -5.94 24.85
C THR A 759 15.17 -5.23 26.21
N ILE A 760 16.35 -4.99 26.75
CA ILE A 760 16.52 -4.23 27.98
C ILE A 760 16.90 -2.79 27.64
N ASN A 761 15.94 -1.89 27.63
CA ASN A 761 16.16 -0.46 27.42
C ASN A 761 16.58 0.23 28.73
N LYS A 762 16.05 -0.25 29.88
CA LYS A 762 16.27 0.30 31.24
C LYS A 762 16.21 -0.83 32.24
N MET A 763 17.06 -0.72 33.29
CA MET A 763 16.98 -1.59 34.48
C MET A 763 16.08 -0.96 35.55
N PRO A 764 15.40 -1.78 36.39
CA PRO A 764 14.55 -1.34 37.49
C PRO A 764 15.30 -0.58 38.59
#